data_9f221547d23296488b93b8915b82730c
#
_entry.id   9f221547d23296488b93b8915b82730c
#
_cell.length_a   1.000
_cell.length_b   1.000
_cell.length_c   1.000
_cell.angle_alpha   90.00
_cell.angle_beta   90.00
_cell.angle_gamma   90.00
#
_symmetry.space_group_name_H-M   'P 1'
#
loop_
_entity.id
_entity.type
_entity.pdbx_description
1 polymer ?
#
loop_
_entity_poly.entity_id
_entity_poly.type
_entity_poly.pdbx_seq_one_letter_code
_entity_poly.pdbx_strand_id
1 'polypeptide(L)'
;MSKIPSECVGKVAEAMGDKVTKEDLKQIAEEVEKLQKQAEAAGIPPSQSLHHAGRTYAEKVQLAAMIAKRNATINTLRFEAVSQYVRSTWKGKEGEGLRAVLTGSVEGRKGARASVAGEQRWLRDHYLGTLDDDLRTAGVRDLFKSGTLDRDISRALWQLNTQTPNVNGIAKDAVTIAKALHKAQETARAHANAAGAWIGKLEGWIVRQSHDAWKIQSAGEKAWIDHILPKLDWGRIEAEQGVIADRQRWLREVYTGLASGVHLKTPAAPNTSGFKGPRNIAKGMSQERVLHFTDADAWFDYNEKFGSGNVREAAFHGLMRSAQNTGAMRILGTNPEALFGRLVSTLQEDIRSTGDTKAMTKLAEAANGSLKNRLDEVLGTTSMPVNGMLARRAATVRSLKSMSALGGAVISSVTDLANFASELHYQGRPFLSGMGEAIQGLAAGRAQGERKQILSSLGVFFDSLIGDVTRVGSLDESLPGAMSRLQQRFFDLNLLNWWTESLRGAGALSMSHDLALNAGKSFDQLRPELQRTLGLFSIDAADWEHMRAAGLRKAEDGADFMVPDGMDPARADKLRRYISDRTYTATLEPDADTRAMMRQGTRPGTAVGELMRFIFQFKGYPVAFTRNVLGREIFGYGEKAFAQGSVQGIASLIATTTVLGYGAMVVKDLLKGRNPRDPRDPKTMVSALLQGGGGIYGDFLFGDYSRFGRSALETAAGPTLSLAADTIALGQGLVRGNKDAGDALRLAFDNTPYLNLFYSRVLLNYLILYQIQEAMAPGTLRRMESRIESQNNQTFWLPPSEAVR
;
A
#
# COMPACT_ATOMS: atom_id res chain seq x y z
N MET A 1 3.34 50.04 -11.13
CA MET A 1 1.99 50.25 -11.71
C MET A 1 1.94 49.47 -13.02
N SER A 2 1.03 48.56 -13.14
CA SER A 2 0.85 47.71 -14.34
C SER A 2 0.59 48.61 -15.57
N LYS A 3 1.31 48.34 -16.69
CA LYS A 3 1.12 49.05 -17.97
C LYS A 3 -0.12 48.57 -18.76
N ILE A 4 -0.93 47.71 -18.15
CA ILE A 4 -2.12 47.12 -18.80
C ILE A 4 -3.26 48.14 -18.78
N PRO A 5 -3.88 48.48 -19.92
CA PRO A 5 -5.01 49.40 -19.98
C PRO A 5 -6.16 48.87 -19.10
N SER A 6 -6.76 49.79 -18.33
CA SER A 6 -7.90 49.51 -17.45
C SER A 6 -9.09 48.86 -18.17
N GLU A 7 -9.20 49.09 -19.49
CA GLU A 7 -10.22 48.54 -20.35
C GLU A 7 -10.08 47.03 -20.58
N CYS A 8 -8.82 46.48 -20.67
CA CYS A 8 -8.57 45.04 -20.77
C CYS A 8 -8.86 44.34 -19.44
N VAL A 9 -8.53 44.99 -18.33
CA VAL A 9 -8.81 44.45 -17.00
C VAL A 9 -10.33 44.48 -16.74
N GLY A 10 -11.04 45.52 -17.24
CA GLY A 10 -12.50 45.63 -17.16
C GLY A 10 -13.21 44.48 -17.94
N LYS A 11 -12.79 44.18 -19.18
CA LYS A 11 -13.38 43.08 -19.97
C LYS A 11 -13.15 41.72 -19.37
N VAL A 12 -11.98 41.50 -18.74
CA VAL A 12 -11.72 40.26 -18.01
C VAL A 12 -12.57 40.16 -16.74
N ALA A 13 -12.75 41.29 -16.02
CA ALA A 13 -13.62 41.37 -14.85
C ALA A 13 -15.09 41.10 -15.21
N GLU A 14 -15.55 41.62 -16.34
CA GLU A 14 -16.90 41.39 -16.86
C GLU A 14 -17.12 39.91 -17.24
N ALA A 15 -16.12 39.25 -17.81
CA ALA A 15 -16.16 37.83 -18.09
C ALA A 15 -16.16 36.95 -16.80
N MET A 16 -15.69 37.49 -15.68
CA MET A 16 -15.64 36.79 -14.38
C MET A 16 -16.89 36.98 -13.51
N GLY A 17 -17.82 37.88 -13.87
CA GLY A 17 -19.07 38.14 -13.16
C GLY A 17 -18.95 39.11 -11.96
N ASP A 18 -20.08 39.52 -11.38
CA ASP A 18 -20.30 40.71 -10.54
C ASP A 18 -19.57 40.88 -9.20
N LYS A 19 -18.56 40.10 -8.86
CA LYS A 19 -17.87 40.20 -7.57
C LYS A 19 -16.33 40.08 -7.69
N VAL A 20 -15.73 41.06 -8.37
CA VAL A 20 -14.27 41.16 -8.49
C VAL A 20 -13.76 42.19 -7.52
N THR A 21 -12.88 41.81 -6.57
CA THR A 21 -12.27 42.76 -5.60
C THR A 21 -11.10 43.51 -6.24
N LYS A 22 -10.64 44.60 -5.61
CA LYS A 22 -9.44 45.32 -6.06
C LYS A 22 -8.20 44.45 -6.07
N GLU A 23 -8.13 43.48 -5.15
CA GLU A 23 -7.04 42.52 -5.08
C GLU A 23 -7.10 41.49 -6.24
N ASP A 24 -8.31 41.08 -6.61
CA ASP A 24 -8.51 40.21 -7.79
C ASP A 24 -8.09 40.92 -9.08
N LEU A 25 -8.43 42.21 -9.22
CA LEU A 25 -8.01 43.02 -10.38
C LEU A 25 -6.50 43.17 -10.48
N LYS A 26 -5.81 43.29 -9.35
CA LYS A 26 -4.35 43.33 -9.31
C LYS A 26 -3.75 42.01 -9.74
N GLN A 27 -4.25 40.89 -9.22
CA GLN A 27 -3.82 39.54 -9.59
C GLN A 27 -4.08 39.26 -11.07
N ILE A 28 -5.21 39.67 -11.61
CA ILE A 28 -5.53 39.59 -13.04
C ILE A 28 -4.49 40.33 -13.85
N ALA A 29 -4.19 41.57 -13.49
CA ALA A 29 -3.22 42.42 -14.18
C ALA A 29 -1.80 41.78 -14.17
N GLU A 30 -1.37 41.25 -13.04
CA GLU A 30 -0.08 40.56 -12.88
C GLU A 30 -0.01 39.30 -13.74
N GLU A 31 -1.08 38.52 -13.79
CA GLU A 31 -1.09 37.27 -14.60
C GLU A 31 -1.17 37.59 -16.10
N VAL A 32 -1.93 38.56 -16.51
CA VAL A 32 -1.97 39.01 -17.92
C VAL A 32 -0.63 39.60 -18.35
N GLU A 33 0.06 40.36 -17.51
CA GLU A 33 1.40 40.89 -17.79
C GLU A 33 2.42 39.74 -17.92
N LYS A 34 2.32 38.70 -17.09
CA LYS A 34 3.12 37.49 -17.19
C LYS A 34 2.88 36.76 -18.52
N LEU A 35 1.62 36.55 -18.89
CA LEU A 35 1.25 35.90 -20.14
C LEU A 35 1.70 36.73 -21.36
N GLN A 36 1.68 38.04 -21.27
CA GLN A 36 2.20 38.93 -22.31
C GLN A 36 3.71 38.72 -22.51
N LYS A 37 4.49 38.73 -21.43
CA LYS A 37 5.93 38.46 -21.50
C LYS A 37 6.23 37.07 -22.10
N GLN A 38 5.40 36.10 -21.75
CA GLN A 38 5.51 34.74 -22.32
C GLN A 38 5.23 34.73 -23.84
N ALA A 39 4.19 35.43 -24.26
CA ALA A 39 3.85 35.56 -25.69
C ALA A 39 4.96 36.26 -26.50
N GLU A 40 5.55 37.31 -25.94
CA GLU A 40 6.68 38.01 -26.55
C GLU A 40 7.93 37.12 -26.61
N ALA A 41 8.23 36.35 -25.58
CA ALA A 41 9.31 35.37 -25.54
C ALA A 41 9.11 34.23 -26.56
N ALA A 42 7.84 33.87 -26.86
CA ALA A 42 7.47 32.91 -27.88
C ALA A 42 7.45 33.48 -29.32
N GLY A 43 7.86 34.75 -29.49
CA GLY A 43 7.98 35.39 -30.78
C GLY A 43 6.70 36.12 -31.28
N ILE A 44 5.69 36.30 -30.44
CA ILE A 44 4.51 37.09 -30.74
C ILE A 44 4.88 38.58 -30.70
N PRO A 45 4.59 39.36 -31.75
CA PRO A 45 4.94 40.79 -31.78
C PRO A 45 4.33 41.55 -30.58
N PRO A 46 5.04 42.51 -30.01
CA PRO A 46 4.53 43.29 -28.86
C PRO A 46 3.17 43.97 -29.10
N SER A 47 2.86 44.32 -30.36
CA SER A 47 1.56 44.86 -30.76
C SER A 47 0.39 43.88 -30.62
N GLN A 48 0.67 42.58 -30.60
CA GLN A 48 -0.33 41.51 -30.52
C GLN A 48 -0.26 40.75 -29.17
N SER A 49 0.86 40.90 -28.43
CA SER A 49 1.16 40.10 -27.22
C SER A 49 0.14 40.31 -26.11
N LEU A 50 -0.32 41.56 -25.93
CA LEU A 50 -1.33 41.90 -24.89
C LEU A 50 -2.70 41.29 -25.25
N HIS A 51 -3.10 41.31 -26.51
CA HIS A 51 -4.37 40.72 -26.96
C HIS A 51 -4.31 39.18 -26.82
N HIS A 52 -3.20 38.58 -27.20
CA HIS A 52 -2.95 37.14 -27.02
C HIS A 52 -2.99 36.74 -25.54
N ALA A 53 -2.33 37.51 -24.68
CA ALA A 53 -2.32 37.28 -23.23
C ALA A 53 -3.73 37.37 -22.60
N GLY A 54 -4.50 38.39 -22.97
CA GLY A 54 -5.88 38.55 -22.52
C GLY A 54 -6.78 37.40 -22.96
N ARG A 55 -6.66 36.95 -24.20
CA ARG A 55 -7.38 35.79 -24.72
C ARG A 55 -6.99 34.50 -23.99
N THR A 56 -5.70 34.25 -23.83
CA THR A 56 -5.19 33.06 -23.11
C THR A 56 -5.65 33.07 -21.65
N TYR A 57 -5.67 34.23 -21.00
CA TYR A 57 -6.19 34.36 -19.64
C TYR A 57 -7.69 34.06 -19.58
N ALA A 58 -8.50 34.60 -20.51
CA ALA A 58 -9.92 34.33 -20.56
C ALA A 58 -10.22 32.82 -20.78
N GLU A 59 -9.47 32.15 -21.67
CA GLU A 59 -9.57 30.71 -21.89
C GLU A 59 -9.23 29.90 -20.61
N LYS A 60 -8.18 30.30 -19.89
CA LYS A 60 -7.83 29.70 -18.59
C LYS A 60 -8.94 29.87 -17.54
N VAL A 61 -9.55 31.04 -17.45
CA VAL A 61 -10.64 31.33 -16.53
C VAL A 61 -11.90 30.51 -16.87
N GLN A 62 -12.25 30.42 -18.14
CA GLN A 62 -13.38 29.59 -18.59
C GLN A 62 -13.16 28.12 -18.27
N LEU A 63 -11.95 27.60 -18.57
CA LEU A 63 -11.58 26.23 -18.23
C LEU A 63 -11.66 26.01 -16.69
N ALA A 64 -11.13 26.94 -15.90
CA ALA A 64 -11.20 26.87 -14.45
C ALA A 64 -12.65 26.86 -13.93
N ALA A 65 -13.54 27.65 -14.52
CA ALA A 65 -14.96 27.65 -14.20
C ALA A 65 -15.64 26.31 -14.54
N MET A 66 -15.32 25.71 -15.70
CA MET A 66 -15.79 24.38 -16.08
C MET A 66 -15.30 23.30 -15.10
N ILE A 67 -14.02 23.29 -14.76
CA ILE A 67 -13.45 22.38 -13.77
C ILE A 67 -14.14 22.56 -12.41
N ALA A 68 -14.33 23.80 -11.96
CA ALA A 68 -14.99 24.10 -10.69
C ALA A 68 -16.43 23.59 -10.65
N LYS A 69 -17.20 23.82 -11.73
CA LYS A 69 -18.58 23.32 -11.87
C LYS A 69 -18.63 21.79 -11.83
N ARG A 70 -17.79 21.14 -12.63
CA ARG A 70 -17.66 19.69 -12.66
C ARG A 70 -17.34 19.12 -11.27
N ASN A 71 -16.35 19.69 -10.60
CA ASN A 71 -15.90 19.23 -9.29
C ASN A 71 -16.96 19.48 -8.20
N ALA A 72 -17.68 20.60 -8.26
CA ALA A 72 -18.81 20.85 -7.38
C ALA A 72 -19.89 19.76 -7.55
N THR A 73 -20.23 19.40 -8.78
CA THR A 73 -21.19 18.33 -9.06
C THR A 73 -20.70 16.99 -8.52
N ILE A 74 -19.44 16.60 -8.81
CA ILE A 74 -18.85 15.37 -8.29
C ILE A 74 -18.89 15.34 -6.76
N ASN A 75 -18.45 16.40 -6.11
CA ASN A 75 -18.41 16.49 -4.64
C ASN A 75 -19.81 16.42 -4.03
N THR A 76 -20.81 17.05 -4.64
CA THR A 76 -22.20 17.00 -4.18
C THR A 76 -22.74 15.57 -4.30
N LEU A 77 -22.57 14.92 -5.45
CA LEU A 77 -23.03 13.54 -5.66
C LEU A 77 -22.34 12.56 -4.68
N ARG A 78 -21.04 12.73 -4.42
CA ARG A 78 -20.32 11.89 -3.44
C ARG A 78 -20.80 12.14 -2.02
N PHE A 79 -20.98 13.40 -1.65
CA PHE A 79 -21.53 13.78 -0.35
C PHE A 79 -22.92 13.16 -0.12
N GLU A 80 -23.82 13.30 -1.08
CA GLU A 80 -25.17 12.73 -0.99
C GLU A 80 -25.14 11.22 -0.88
N ALA A 81 -24.37 10.55 -1.76
CA ALA A 81 -24.26 9.08 -1.75
C ALA A 81 -23.72 8.53 -0.42
N VAL A 82 -22.64 9.12 0.10
CA VAL A 82 -22.05 8.70 1.38
C VAL A 82 -22.97 9.05 2.55
N SER A 83 -23.54 10.24 2.55
CA SER A 83 -24.48 10.70 3.59
C SER A 83 -25.70 9.79 3.67
N GLN A 84 -26.31 9.49 2.52
CA GLN A 84 -27.46 8.59 2.44
C GLN A 84 -27.10 7.16 2.91
N TYR A 85 -25.93 6.64 2.49
CA TYR A 85 -25.45 5.34 2.92
C TYR A 85 -25.29 5.26 4.44
N VAL A 86 -24.66 6.25 5.07
CA VAL A 86 -24.46 6.26 6.52
C VAL A 86 -25.81 6.38 7.24
N ARG A 87 -26.69 7.29 6.80
CA ARG A 87 -28.00 7.48 7.40
C ARG A 87 -28.93 6.27 7.29
N SER A 88 -28.91 5.58 6.16
CA SER A 88 -29.81 4.43 5.92
C SER A 88 -29.27 3.14 6.51
N THR A 89 -27.99 2.84 6.30
CA THR A 89 -27.40 1.55 6.67
C THR A 89 -26.86 1.54 8.10
N TRP A 90 -26.44 2.71 8.62
CA TRP A 90 -25.74 2.83 9.90
C TRP A 90 -26.46 3.73 10.91
N LYS A 91 -27.79 3.83 10.80
CA LYS A 91 -28.59 4.62 11.73
C LYS A 91 -28.31 4.22 13.18
N GLY A 92 -27.95 5.18 14.04
CA GLY A 92 -27.54 4.97 15.44
C GLY A 92 -26.12 4.45 15.62
N LYS A 93 -25.37 4.22 14.51
CA LYS A 93 -23.96 3.81 14.49
C LYS A 93 -23.17 4.61 13.43
N GLU A 94 -23.42 5.90 13.32
CA GLU A 94 -22.90 6.77 12.25
C GLU A 94 -21.37 6.78 12.22
N GLY A 95 -20.70 6.70 13.38
CA GLY A 95 -19.25 6.57 13.46
C GLY A 95 -18.71 5.29 12.83
N GLU A 96 -19.41 4.15 13.01
CA GLU A 96 -19.07 2.89 12.34
C GLU A 96 -19.36 2.97 10.84
N GLY A 97 -20.42 3.69 10.45
CA GLY A 97 -20.71 3.97 9.04
C GLY A 97 -19.61 4.76 8.35
N LEU A 98 -19.10 5.81 8.97
CA LEU A 98 -17.95 6.57 8.48
C LEU A 98 -16.67 5.72 8.43
N ARG A 99 -16.46 4.86 9.42
CA ARG A 99 -15.37 3.89 9.40
C ARG A 99 -15.50 2.93 8.23
N ALA A 100 -16.70 2.39 7.98
CA ALA A 100 -16.98 1.51 6.85
C ALA A 100 -16.66 2.20 5.52
N VAL A 101 -16.99 3.49 5.36
CA VAL A 101 -16.65 4.30 4.18
C VAL A 101 -15.14 4.45 4.00
N LEU A 102 -14.38 4.65 5.08
CA LEU A 102 -12.92 4.86 5.00
C LEU A 102 -12.17 3.53 4.76
N THR A 103 -12.41 2.54 5.60
CA THR A 103 -11.56 1.33 5.69
C THR A 103 -12.31 0.02 5.54
N GLY A 104 -13.62 0.06 5.41
CA GLY A 104 -14.46 -1.12 5.40
C GLY A 104 -14.91 -1.57 6.79
N SER A 105 -15.86 -2.48 6.83
CA SER A 105 -16.39 -3.08 8.06
C SER A 105 -16.52 -4.60 7.93
N VAL A 106 -16.38 -5.29 9.04
CA VAL A 106 -16.61 -6.75 9.13
C VAL A 106 -18.09 -7.08 9.37
N GLU A 107 -18.94 -6.09 9.70
CA GLU A 107 -20.36 -6.30 9.87
C GLU A 107 -21.02 -6.70 8.54
N GLY A 108 -21.94 -7.65 8.58
CA GLY A 108 -22.64 -8.18 7.40
C GLY A 108 -23.69 -7.23 6.80
N ARG A 109 -23.38 -5.95 6.67
CA ARG A 109 -24.28 -4.91 6.13
C ARG A 109 -23.99 -4.64 4.66
N LYS A 110 -25.01 -4.41 3.87
CA LYS A 110 -24.86 -4.06 2.45
C LYS A 110 -23.94 -2.87 2.27
N GLY A 111 -22.96 -2.98 1.37
CA GLY A 111 -22.02 -1.93 1.07
C GLY A 111 -20.89 -1.74 2.10
N ALA A 112 -20.83 -2.52 3.18
CA ALA A 112 -19.88 -2.33 4.27
C ALA A 112 -18.40 -2.52 3.86
N ARG A 113 -18.13 -3.17 2.74
CA ARG A 113 -16.76 -3.38 2.22
C ARG A 113 -16.39 -2.44 1.08
N ALA A 114 -17.34 -1.71 0.51
CA ALA A 114 -17.10 -0.69 -0.51
C ALA A 114 -16.54 0.59 0.15
N SER A 115 -15.23 0.68 0.28
CA SER A 115 -14.54 1.71 1.04
C SER A 115 -13.43 2.39 0.24
N VAL A 116 -12.92 3.52 0.73
CA VAL A 116 -11.73 4.19 0.16
C VAL A 116 -10.56 3.20 0.08
N ALA A 117 -10.28 2.48 1.16
CA ALA A 117 -9.19 1.50 1.20
C ALA A 117 -9.40 0.36 0.18
N GLY A 118 -10.65 -0.10 0.00
CA GLY A 118 -11.00 -1.09 -1.01
C GLY A 118 -10.77 -0.59 -2.43
N GLU A 119 -11.19 0.66 -2.74
CA GLU A 119 -10.93 1.30 -4.04
C GLU A 119 -9.45 1.42 -4.33
N GLN A 120 -8.66 1.86 -3.36
CA GLN A 120 -7.21 2.02 -3.49
C GLN A 120 -6.51 0.69 -3.77
N ARG A 121 -6.94 -0.38 -3.09
CA ARG A 121 -6.35 -1.71 -3.22
C ARG A 121 -6.57 -2.28 -4.62
N TRP A 122 -7.81 -2.37 -5.06
CA TRP A 122 -8.10 -2.97 -6.35
C TRP A 122 -7.55 -2.13 -7.52
N LEU A 123 -7.54 -0.78 -7.43
CA LEU A 123 -6.91 0.08 -8.45
C LEU A 123 -5.40 -0.17 -8.55
N ARG A 124 -4.73 -0.27 -7.40
CA ARG A 124 -3.30 -0.62 -7.35
C ARG A 124 -3.05 -1.95 -8.03
N ASP A 125 -3.79 -2.96 -7.62
CA ASP A 125 -3.60 -4.33 -8.11
C ASP A 125 -3.94 -4.43 -9.60
N HIS A 126 -4.94 -3.69 -10.07
CA HIS A 126 -5.29 -3.61 -11.48
C HIS A 126 -4.20 -2.95 -12.32
N TYR A 127 -3.68 -1.79 -11.90
CA TYR A 127 -2.63 -1.10 -12.68
C TYR A 127 -1.36 -1.94 -12.77
N LEU A 128 -0.97 -2.55 -11.67
CA LEU A 128 0.27 -3.31 -11.60
C LEU A 128 0.12 -4.70 -12.21
N GLY A 129 -1.03 -5.34 -12.03
CA GLY A 129 -1.33 -6.64 -12.62
C GLY A 129 -1.40 -6.58 -14.14
N THR A 130 -2.06 -5.56 -14.69
CA THR A 130 -2.11 -5.35 -16.14
C THR A 130 -0.71 -5.08 -16.70
N LEU A 131 0.10 -4.25 -16.02
CA LEU A 131 1.48 -4.01 -16.41
C LEU A 131 2.32 -5.29 -16.41
N ASP A 132 2.25 -6.08 -15.36
CA ASP A 132 3.01 -7.34 -15.26
C ASP A 132 2.60 -8.34 -16.34
N ASP A 133 1.30 -8.42 -16.64
CA ASP A 133 0.79 -9.31 -17.68
C ASP A 133 1.25 -8.88 -19.08
N ASP A 134 1.19 -7.58 -19.40
CA ASP A 134 1.69 -7.03 -20.65
C ASP A 134 3.20 -7.32 -20.81
N LEU A 135 4.01 -7.11 -19.77
CA LEU A 135 5.46 -7.36 -19.78
C LEU A 135 5.78 -8.85 -19.93
N ARG A 136 5.04 -9.72 -19.26
CA ARG A 136 5.21 -11.17 -19.31
C ARG A 136 4.82 -11.72 -20.67
N THR A 137 3.67 -11.31 -21.20
CA THR A 137 3.16 -11.73 -22.50
C THR A 137 4.13 -11.34 -23.62
N ALA A 138 4.77 -10.18 -23.49
CA ALA A 138 5.79 -9.71 -24.41
C ALA A 138 7.18 -10.34 -24.17
N GLY A 139 7.38 -11.15 -23.13
CA GLY A 139 8.66 -11.80 -22.82
C GLY A 139 9.75 -10.88 -22.28
N VAL A 140 9.42 -9.64 -21.90
CA VAL A 140 10.40 -8.61 -21.48
C VAL A 140 10.43 -8.33 -19.99
N ARG A 141 9.69 -9.12 -19.20
CA ARG A 141 9.55 -8.93 -17.76
C ARG A 141 10.88 -8.97 -17.01
N ASP A 142 11.74 -9.95 -17.30
CA ASP A 142 13.01 -10.11 -16.60
C ASP A 142 14.02 -9.02 -16.98
N LEU A 143 13.96 -8.53 -18.21
CA LEU A 143 14.73 -7.35 -18.64
C LEU A 143 14.30 -6.09 -17.89
N PHE A 144 13.01 -5.89 -17.69
CA PHE A 144 12.50 -4.79 -16.86
C PHE A 144 12.93 -4.94 -15.39
N LYS A 145 12.92 -6.16 -14.85
CA LYS A 145 13.42 -6.44 -13.49
C LYS A 145 14.88 -6.13 -13.31
N SER A 146 15.70 -6.46 -14.28
CA SER A 146 17.16 -6.28 -14.20
C SER A 146 17.59 -4.80 -14.19
N GLY A 147 16.77 -3.90 -14.76
CA GLY A 147 17.09 -2.49 -14.93
C GLY A 147 18.16 -2.20 -15.99
N THR A 148 18.61 -3.21 -16.74
CA THR A 148 19.66 -3.05 -17.76
C THR A 148 19.26 -2.13 -18.90
N LEU A 149 17.96 -2.01 -19.17
CA LEU A 149 17.39 -1.18 -20.24
C LEU A 149 16.79 0.15 -19.72
N ASP A 150 16.97 0.51 -18.47
CA ASP A 150 16.27 1.65 -17.85
C ASP A 150 16.47 2.96 -18.60
N ARG A 151 17.66 3.23 -19.11
CA ARG A 151 17.95 4.44 -19.92
C ARG A 151 17.18 4.44 -21.24
N ASP A 152 17.19 3.32 -21.95
CA ASP A 152 16.47 3.18 -23.22
C ASP A 152 14.94 3.17 -23.02
N ILE A 153 14.45 2.59 -21.91
CA ILE A 153 13.04 2.68 -21.50
C ILE A 153 12.65 4.15 -21.27
N SER A 154 13.52 4.93 -20.62
CA SER A 154 13.28 6.36 -20.39
C SER A 154 13.19 7.13 -21.70
N ARG A 155 14.11 6.87 -22.64
CA ARG A 155 14.10 7.46 -24.01
C ARG A 155 12.84 7.08 -24.76
N ALA A 156 12.45 5.81 -24.73
CA ALA A 156 11.25 5.33 -25.39
C ALA A 156 9.98 5.96 -24.80
N LEU A 157 9.83 6.05 -23.48
CA LEU A 157 8.70 6.71 -22.80
C LEU A 157 8.64 8.20 -23.16
N TRP A 158 9.78 8.89 -23.18
CA TRP A 158 9.85 10.28 -23.60
C TRP A 158 9.30 10.45 -25.02
N GLN A 159 9.78 9.64 -25.95
CA GLN A 159 9.37 9.69 -27.36
C GLN A 159 7.90 9.34 -27.54
N LEU A 160 7.38 8.32 -26.85
CA LEU A 160 5.95 7.96 -26.92
C LEU A 160 5.01 9.08 -26.47
N ASN A 161 5.53 10.02 -25.68
CA ASN A 161 4.78 11.19 -25.19
C ASN A 161 5.16 12.49 -25.90
N THR A 162 5.69 12.44 -27.12
CA THR A 162 5.87 13.59 -28.01
C THR A 162 4.76 13.64 -29.04
N GLN A 163 4.60 14.78 -29.72
CA GLN A 163 3.61 14.94 -30.78
C GLN A 163 3.93 14.06 -32.02
N THR A 164 5.21 13.85 -32.28
CA THR A 164 5.72 13.01 -33.37
C THR A 164 6.64 11.92 -32.78
N PRO A 165 6.08 10.81 -32.27
CA PRO A 165 6.88 9.75 -31.67
C PRO A 165 7.91 9.16 -32.64
N ASN A 166 9.18 9.16 -32.21
CA ASN A 166 10.27 8.53 -32.99
C ASN A 166 11.10 7.64 -32.03
N VAL A 167 10.90 6.35 -32.13
CA VAL A 167 11.60 5.34 -31.33
C VAL A 167 12.73 4.62 -32.09
N ASN A 168 13.09 5.11 -33.28
CA ASN A 168 14.17 4.55 -34.11
C ASN A 168 15.50 4.65 -33.34
N GLY A 169 16.29 3.59 -33.39
CA GLY A 169 17.58 3.53 -32.69
C GLY A 169 17.49 3.17 -31.21
N ILE A 170 16.29 3.01 -30.64
CA ILE A 170 16.08 2.53 -29.26
C ILE A 170 15.89 1.00 -29.29
N ALA A 171 16.44 0.31 -28.30
CA ALA A 171 16.31 -1.15 -28.19
C ALA A 171 14.83 -1.59 -28.24
N LYS A 172 14.51 -2.58 -29.08
CA LYS A 172 13.14 -3.06 -29.30
C LYS A 172 12.43 -3.48 -28.01
N ASP A 173 13.16 -4.16 -27.12
CA ASP A 173 12.61 -4.61 -25.84
C ASP A 173 12.33 -3.43 -24.91
N ALA A 174 13.16 -2.39 -24.91
CA ALA A 174 12.92 -1.15 -24.18
C ALA A 174 11.66 -0.42 -24.67
N VAL A 175 11.45 -0.37 -25.99
CA VAL A 175 10.22 0.19 -26.58
C VAL A 175 8.99 -0.62 -26.19
N THR A 176 9.10 -1.95 -26.14
CA THR A 176 8.02 -2.84 -25.71
C THR A 176 7.66 -2.60 -24.25
N ILE A 177 8.64 -2.52 -23.36
CA ILE A 177 8.45 -2.18 -21.94
C ILE A 177 7.83 -0.78 -21.79
N ALA A 178 8.33 0.20 -22.54
CA ALA A 178 7.82 1.57 -22.51
C ALA A 178 6.35 1.66 -22.93
N LYS A 179 5.92 0.90 -23.93
CA LYS A 179 4.51 0.81 -24.34
C LYS A 179 3.61 0.24 -23.25
N ALA A 180 4.05 -0.82 -22.57
CA ALA A 180 3.31 -1.39 -21.44
C ALA A 180 3.18 -0.39 -20.28
N LEU A 181 4.27 0.30 -19.92
CA LEU A 181 4.26 1.35 -18.91
C LEU A 181 3.35 2.52 -19.29
N HIS A 182 3.44 2.99 -20.55
CA HIS A 182 2.59 4.06 -21.06
C HIS A 182 1.10 3.69 -20.98
N LYS A 183 0.73 2.47 -21.37
CA LYS A 183 -0.65 1.97 -21.26
C LYS A 183 -1.15 1.99 -19.82
N ALA A 184 -0.35 1.50 -18.86
CA ALA A 184 -0.70 1.50 -17.44
C ALA A 184 -0.87 2.92 -16.89
N GLN A 185 0.02 3.85 -17.28
CA GLN A 185 -0.05 5.26 -16.89
C GLN A 185 -1.28 5.96 -17.47
N GLU A 186 -1.63 5.73 -18.75
CA GLU A 186 -2.81 6.31 -19.39
C GLU A 186 -4.10 5.76 -18.76
N THR A 187 -4.15 4.48 -18.39
CA THR A 187 -5.25 3.89 -17.64
C THR A 187 -5.42 4.58 -16.28
N ALA A 188 -4.33 4.76 -15.56
CA ALA A 188 -4.35 5.44 -14.27
C ALA A 188 -4.76 6.92 -14.40
N ARG A 189 -4.29 7.63 -15.45
CA ARG A 189 -4.68 9.00 -15.75
C ARG A 189 -6.17 9.12 -16.08
N ALA A 190 -6.69 8.21 -16.91
CA ALA A 190 -8.11 8.17 -17.27
C ALA A 190 -9.00 7.97 -16.03
N HIS A 191 -8.65 7.02 -15.15
CA HIS A 191 -9.36 6.78 -13.89
C HIS A 191 -9.30 8.00 -12.95
N ALA A 192 -8.14 8.65 -12.83
CA ALA A 192 -8.00 9.85 -12.02
C ALA A 192 -8.86 11.01 -12.56
N ASN A 193 -8.87 11.21 -13.86
CA ASN A 193 -9.70 12.22 -14.52
C ASN A 193 -11.20 11.93 -14.37
N ALA A 194 -11.60 10.68 -14.47
CA ALA A 194 -12.99 10.27 -14.19
C ALA A 194 -13.39 10.54 -12.72
N ALA A 195 -12.44 10.45 -11.79
CA ALA A 195 -12.67 10.72 -10.37
C ALA A 195 -12.65 12.21 -9.99
N GLY A 196 -12.27 13.12 -10.91
CA GLY A 196 -12.33 14.56 -10.70
C GLY A 196 -11.00 15.30 -10.87
N ALA A 197 -9.89 14.61 -11.16
CA ALA A 197 -8.66 15.26 -11.56
C ALA A 197 -8.80 15.87 -12.97
N TRP A 198 -7.85 16.72 -13.34
CA TRP A 198 -7.74 17.32 -14.66
C TRP A 198 -6.30 17.21 -15.13
N ILE A 199 -5.88 15.99 -15.44
CA ILE A 199 -4.51 15.67 -15.81
C ILE A 199 -4.45 15.67 -17.34
N GLY A 200 -3.74 16.66 -17.90
CA GLY A 200 -3.41 16.70 -19.31
C GLY A 200 -2.35 15.66 -19.69
N LYS A 201 -2.10 15.53 -20.99
CA LYS A 201 -0.92 14.81 -21.49
C LYS A 201 0.28 15.76 -21.44
N LEU A 202 1.34 15.35 -20.79
CA LEU A 202 2.57 16.11 -20.70
C LEU A 202 3.56 15.59 -21.73
N GLU A 203 3.99 16.45 -22.64
CA GLU A 203 5.01 16.10 -23.61
C GLU A 203 6.33 15.71 -22.92
N GLY A 204 6.99 14.65 -23.40
CA GLY A 204 8.19 14.11 -22.76
C GLY A 204 7.94 13.50 -21.36
N TRP A 205 6.73 13.01 -21.08
CA TRP A 205 6.45 12.33 -19.84
C TRP A 205 7.14 10.95 -19.83
N ILE A 206 7.90 10.66 -18.78
CA ILE A 206 8.49 9.33 -18.55
C ILE A 206 7.69 8.61 -17.45
N VAL A 207 7.93 8.97 -16.20
CA VAL A 207 7.20 8.52 -15.01
C VAL A 207 7.16 9.67 -14.02
N ARG A 208 6.42 9.50 -12.93
CA ARG A 208 6.40 10.50 -11.87
C ARG A 208 7.82 10.72 -11.34
N GLN A 209 8.29 11.98 -11.37
CA GLN A 209 9.59 12.33 -10.83
C GLN A 209 9.66 12.06 -9.32
N SER A 210 10.64 11.30 -8.92
CA SER A 210 10.98 11.08 -7.51
C SER A 210 12.15 11.97 -7.09
N HIS A 211 12.16 12.34 -5.81
CA HIS A 211 13.22 13.14 -5.20
C HIS A 211 13.59 12.49 -3.87
N ASP A 212 14.82 11.98 -3.78
CA ASP A 212 15.36 11.42 -2.54
C ASP A 212 15.99 12.55 -1.72
N ALA A 213 15.28 13.07 -0.73
CA ALA A 213 15.73 14.18 0.09
C ALA A 213 17.09 13.90 0.75
N TRP A 214 17.38 12.65 1.09
CA TRP A 214 18.67 12.29 1.68
C TRP A 214 19.81 12.39 0.66
N LYS A 215 19.62 11.88 -0.55
CA LYS A 215 20.62 12.00 -1.62
C LYS A 215 20.90 13.46 -1.95
N ILE A 216 19.84 14.27 -1.99
CA ILE A 216 19.91 15.72 -2.26
C ILE A 216 20.67 16.44 -1.14
N GLN A 217 20.31 16.18 0.13
CA GLN A 217 21.01 16.75 1.29
C GLN A 217 22.47 16.31 1.37
N SER A 218 22.74 15.02 1.13
CA SER A 218 24.10 14.47 1.21
C SER A 218 25.05 15.03 0.16
N ALA A 219 24.52 15.35 -1.02
CA ALA A 219 25.29 16.00 -2.08
C ALA A 219 25.58 17.48 -1.78
N GLY A 220 24.70 18.14 -1.04
CA GLY A 220 24.75 19.56 -0.75
C GLY A 220 24.20 20.43 -1.88
N GLU A 221 23.82 21.67 -1.52
CA GLU A 221 23.17 22.63 -2.41
C GLU A 221 23.96 22.87 -3.70
N LYS A 222 25.23 23.22 -3.56
CA LYS A 222 26.09 23.54 -4.71
C LYS A 222 26.17 22.39 -5.71
N ALA A 223 26.49 21.19 -5.24
CA ALA A 223 26.66 20.03 -6.12
C ALA A 223 25.34 19.62 -6.78
N TRP A 224 24.19 19.81 -6.11
CA TRP A 224 22.89 19.58 -6.69
C TRP A 224 22.56 20.61 -7.76
N ILE A 225 22.80 21.92 -7.51
CA ILE A 225 22.56 23.00 -8.49
C ILE A 225 23.46 22.82 -9.71
N ASP A 226 24.75 22.59 -9.51
CA ASP A 226 25.72 22.41 -10.61
C ASP A 226 25.33 21.21 -11.51
N HIS A 227 24.75 20.17 -10.93
CA HIS A 227 24.31 19.01 -11.70
C HIS A 227 23.03 19.25 -12.50
N ILE A 228 22.05 19.96 -11.93
CA ILE A 228 20.72 20.09 -12.54
C ILE A 228 20.63 21.28 -13.49
N LEU A 229 21.34 22.38 -13.23
CA LEU A 229 21.26 23.63 -13.99
C LEU A 229 21.35 23.45 -15.52
N PRO A 230 22.32 22.66 -16.06
CA PRO A 230 22.46 22.45 -17.49
C PRO A 230 21.46 21.44 -18.06
N LYS A 231 20.71 20.73 -17.22
CA LYS A 231 19.80 19.65 -17.63
C LYS A 231 18.33 20.10 -17.69
N LEU A 232 18.05 21.34 -17.30
CA LEU A 232 16.67 21.87 -17.26
C LEU A 232 16.31 22.58 -18.56
N ASP A 233 15.09 22.32 -19.00
CA ASP A 233 14.42 23.08 -20.07
C ASP A 233 13.89 24.40 -19.49
N TRP A 234 14.75 25.39 -19.53
CA TRP A 234 14.43 26.73 -19.01
C TRP A 234 13.34 27.42 -19.80
N GLY A 235 13.27 27.16 -21.11
CA GLY A 235 12.21 27.73 -21.95
C GLY A 235 10.82 27.27 -21.46
N ARG A 236 10.68 25.98 -21.20
CA ARG A 236 9.44 25.42 -20.68
C ARG A 236 9.14 25.85 -19.23
N ILE A 237 10.14 25.85 -18.35
CA ILE A 237 9.97 26.28 -16.96
C ILE A 237 9.50 27.75 -16.94
N GLU A 238 10.14 28.63 -17.72
CA GLU A 238 9.79 30.03 -17.78
C GLU A 238 8.44 30.29 -18.47
N ALA A 239 8.06 29.45 -19.45
CA ALA A 239 6.72 29.48 -20.02
C ALA A 239 5.60 29.17 -19.02
N GLU A 240 5.84 28.24 -18.11
CA GLU A 240 4.86 27.84 -17.08
C GLU A 240 4.88 28.74 -15.84
N GLN A 241 6.06 29.14 -15.37
CA GLN A 241 6.23 29.85 -14.09
C GLN A 241 6.50 31.35 -14.23
N GLY A 242 6.76 31.82 -15.44
CA GLY A 242 7.20 33.19 -15.74
C GLY A 242 8.72 33.32 -15.81
N VAL A 243 9.20 34.45 -16.33
CA VAL A 243 10.63 34.70 -16.52
C VAL A 243 11.37 34.65 -15.20
N ILE A 244 12.39 33.82 -15.15
CA ILE A 244 13.24 33.61 -13.95
C ILE A 244 14.51 34.44 -14.13
N ALA A 245 14.56 35.62 -13.50
CA ALA A 245 15.71 36.53 -13.61
C ALA A 245 17.03 35.97 -13.02
N ASP A 246 16.93 35.20 -11.95
CA ASP A 246 18.06 34.53 -11.29
C ASP A 246 17.74 33.04 -11.12
N ARG A 247 18.24 32.21 -12.07
CA ARG A 247 18.04 30.77 -12.10
C ARG A 247 18.70 30.06 -10.93
N GLN A 248 19.84 30.57 -10.45
CA GLN A 248 20.50 29.98 -9.28
C GLN A 248 19.74 30.21 -7.99
N ARG A 249 19.18 31.42 -7.81
CA ARG A 249 18.34 31.72 -6.65
C ARG A 249 17.08 30.86 -6.66
N TRP A 250 16.42 30.74 -7.78
CA TRP A 250 15.25 29.90 -7.94
C TRP A 250 15.57 28.42 -7.63
N LEU A 251 16.72 27.89 -8.10
CA LEU A 251 17.15 26.54 -7.78
C LEU A 251 17.47 26.34 -6.29
N ARG A 252 17.99 27.37 -5.58
CA ARG A 252 18.16 27.30 -4.11
C ARG A 252 16.83 27.16 -3.38
N GLU A 253 15.81 27.86 -3.81
CA GLU A 253 14.45 27.74 -3.23
C GLU A 253 13.88 26.34 -3.50
N VAL A 254 14.03 25.81 -4.71
CA VAL A 254 13.63 24.44 -5.06
C VAL A 254 14.42 23.42 -4.25
N TYR A 255 15.75 23.56 -4.15
CA TYR A 255 16.59 22.69 -3.33
C TYR A 255 16.12 22.64 -1.87
N THR A 256 15.86 23.79 -1.27
CA THR A 256 15.37 23.88 0.12
C THR A 256 14.07 23.12 0.29
N GLY A 257 13.14 23.27 -0.65
CA GLY A 257 11.88 22.51 -0.66
C GLY A 257 12.08 21.01 -0.79
N LEU A 258 12.89 20.58 -1.73
CA LEU A 258 13.15 19.15 -1.98
C LEU A 258 13.96 18.49 -0.85
N ALA A 259 14.97 19.19 -0.33
CA ALA A 259 15.80 18.71 0.77
C ALA A 259 15.02 18.60 2.08
N SER A 260 14.06 19.50 2.34
CA SER A 260 13.17 19.43 3.50
C SER A 260 12.01 18.42 3.34
N GLY A 261 11.83 17.85 2.15
CA GLY A 261 10.67 17.01 1.82
C GLY A 261 9.37 17.79 1.62
N VAL A 262 9.42 19.11 1.66
CA VAL A 262 8.29 20.00 1.38
C VAL A 262 8.41 20.45 -0.07
N HIS A 263 7.62 19.84 -0.95
CA HIS A 263 7.59 20.26 -2.35
C HIS A 263 6.92 21.62 -2.49
N LEU A 264 7.73 22.63 -2.76
CA LEU A 264 7.26 23.97 -3.10
C LEU A 264 6.64 23.93 -4.50
N LYS A 265 5.33 23.91 -4.57
CA LYS A 265 4.59 24.21 -5.79
C LYS A 265 4.10 25.63 -5.67
N THR A 266 4.41 26.47 -6.64
CA THR A 266 3.86 27.81 -6.74
C THR A 266 2.32 27.69 -6.80
N PRO A 267 1.56 28.27 -5.87
CA PRO A 267 0.11 28.21 -5.94
C PRO A 267 -0.33 28.86 -7.25
N ALA A 268 -1.09 28.14 -8.07
CA ALA A 268 -1.77 28.76 -9.19
C ALA A 268 -2.67 29.89 -8.65
N ALA A 269 -2.79 30.99 -9.39
CA ALA A 269 -3.68 32.09 -9.03
C ALA A 269 -5.08 31.52 -8.68
N PRO A 270 -5.73 31.97 -7.62
CA PRO A 270 -6.94 31.35 -7.07
C PRO A 270 -8.05 31.10 -8.10
N ASN A 271 -8.16 31.96 -9.11
CA ASN A 271 -9.21 31.94 -10.10
C ASN A 271 -8.88 31.11 -11.37
N THR A 272 -7.64 30.61 -11.52
CA THR A 272 -7.20 29.92 -12.75
C THR A 272 -7.08 28.41 -12.60
N SER A 273 -7.24 27.84 -11.40
CA SER A 273 -7.09 26.40 -11.18
C SER A 273 -8.40 25.59 -11.20
N GLY A 274 -9.55 26.24 -11.00
CA GLY A 274 -10.85 25.57 -10.87
C GLY A 274 -10.99 24.63 -9.65
N PHE A 275 -9.93 24.48 -8.84
CA PHE A 275 -9.94 23.64 -7.64
C PHE A 275 -9.97 24.49 -6.37
N LYS A 276 -10.89 24.18 -5.46
CA LYS A 276 -11.09 24.93 -4.22
C LYS A 276 -10.59 24.18 -2.98
N GLY A 277 -10.13 24.93 -2.00
CA GLY A 277 -9.75 24.44 -0.68
C GLY A 277 -8.30 23.93 -0.55
N PRO A 278 -7.73 24.01 0.66
CA PRO A 278 -6.42 23.46 0.97
C PRO A 278 -6.46 21.92 0.86
N ARG A 279 -5.30 21.30 0.62
CA ARG A 279 -5.17 19.83 0.52
C ARG A 279 -6.08 19.16 -0.52
N ASN A 280 -6.47 19.90 -1.56
CA ASN A 280 -7.26 19.35 -2.66
C ASN A 280 -6.42 18.35 -3.46
N ILE A 281 -6.78 17.05 -3.41
CA ILE A 281 -6.02 15.98 -4.06
C ILE A 281 -6.05 16.14 -5.58
N ALA A 282 -7.22 16.48 -6.15
CA ALA A 282 -7.36 16.67 -7.60
C ALA A 282 -6.45 17.81 -8.09
N LYS A 283 -6.36 18.91 -7.33
CA LYS A 283 -5.41 20.00 -7.60
C LYS A 283 -3.97 19.49 -7.60
N GLY A 284 -3.59 18.75 -6.55
CA GLY A 284 -2.25 18.20 -6.41
C GLY A 284 -1.85 17.23 -7.53
N MET A 285 -2.80 16.45 -8.05
CA MET A 285 -2.58 15.54 -9.18
C MET A 285 -2.53 16.26 -10.53
N SER A 286 -3.25 17.36 -10.65
CA SER A 286 -3.40 18.13 -11.89
C SER A 286 -2.36 19.25 -12.04
N GLN A 287 -1.52 19.48 -11.02
CA GLN A 287 -0.45 20.48 -11.08
C GLN A 287 0.71 20.03 -11.98
N GLU A 288 1.22 20.97 -12.71
CA GLU A 288 2.40 20.80 -13.56
C GLU A 288 3.67 20.52 -12.73
N ARG A 289 4.68 19.97 -13.37
CA ARG A 289 5.99 19.74 -12.74
C ARG A 289 6.71 21.05 -12.47
N VAL A 290 7.49 21.10 -11.41
CA VAL A 290 8.38 22.24 -11.14
C VAL A 290 9.65 22.16 -11.98
N LEU A 291 10.19 20.95 -12.15
CA LEU A 291 11.40 20.69 -12.92
C LEU A 291 11.06 20.05 -14.25
N HIS A 292 11.37 20.70 -15.35
CA HIS A 292 11.33 20.16 -16.70
C HIS A 292 12.74 19.91 -17.19
N PHE A 293 13.00 18.72 -17.69
CA PHE A 293 14.30 18.34 -18.23
C PHE A 293 14.33 18.55 -19.74
N THR A 294 15.54 18.78 -20.28
CA THR A 294 15.76 18.98 -21.71
C THR A 294 15.40 17.75 -22.53
N ASP A 295 15.71 16.57 -22.00
CA ASP A 295 15.50 15.28 -22.66
C ASP A 295 15.42 14.13 -21.65
N ALA A 296 15.25 12.91 -22.18
CA ALA A 296 15.15 11.69 -21.38
C ALA A 296 16.42 11.34 -20.62
N ASP A 297 17.59 11.62 -21.20
CA ASP A 297 18.88 11.33 -20.57
C ASP A 297 19.12 12.26 -19.39
N ALA A 298 18.81 13.53 -19.52
CA ALA A 298 18.86 14.51 -18.43
C ALA A 298 17.96 14.11 -17.26
N TRP A 299 16.72 13.63 -17.55
CA TRP A 299 15.81 13.09 -16.56
C TRP A 299 16.35 11.84 -15.91
N PHE A 300 16.90 10.91 -16.68
CA PHE A 300 17.42 9.64 -16.17
C PHE A 300 18.61 9.86 -15.26
N ASP A 301 19.59 10.68 -15.66
CA ASP A 301 20.76 11.02 -14.86
C ASP A 301 20.37 11.67 -13.52
N TYR A 302 19.35 12.52 -13.53
CA TYR A 302 18.82 13.09 -12.31
C TYR A 302 18.16 12.03 -11.42
N ASN A 303 17.32 11.18 -12.00
CA ASN A 303 16.62 10.12 -11.26
C ASN A 303 17.59 9.11 -10.64
N GLU A 304 18.66 8.76 -11.34
CA GLU A 304 19.71 7.87 -10.85
C GLU A 304 20.43 8.48 -9.65
N LYS A 305 20.80 9.76 -9.75
CA LYS A 305 21.62 10.45 -8.74
C LYS A 305 20.78 10.94 -7.55
N PHE A 306 19.62 11.52 -7.80
CA PHE A 306 18.80 12.23 -6.82
C PHE A 306 17.36 11.73 -6.68
N GLY A 307 16.98 10.71 -7.43
CA GLY A 307 15.66 10.08 -7.38
C GLY A 307 15.71 8.66 -6.83
N SER A 308 14.71 7.84 -7.21
CA SER A 308 14.58 6.42 -6.84
C SER A 308 15.75 5.55 -7.33
N GLY A 309 16.47 6.01 -8.35
CA GLY A 309 17.64 5.34 -8.90
C GLY A 309 17.33 4.39 -10.06
N ASN A 310 16.07 4.00 -10.26
CA ASN A 310 15.66 3.17 -11.39
C ASN A 310 14.24 3.53 -11.87
N VAL A 311 13.94 3.16 -13.12
CA VAL A 311 12.65 3.47 -13.77
C VAL A 311 11.51 2.66 -13.16
N ARG A 312 11.78 1.40 -12.79
CA ARG A 312 10.79 0.48 -12.22
C ARG A 312 10.21 1.02 -10.92
N GLU A 313 11.05 1.37 -9.95
CA GLU A 313 10.58 1.92 -8.68
C GLU A 313 9.83 3.24 -8.87
N ALA A 314 10.34 4.12 -9.74
CA ALA A 314 9.67 5.38 -10.05
C ALA A 314 8.27 5.15 -10.68
N ALA A 315 8.15 4.19 -11.61
CA ALA A 315 6.90 3.82 -12.24
C ALA A 315 5.90 3.25 -11.24
N PHE A 316 6.34 2.30 -10.41
CA PHE A 316 5.48 1.66 -9.41
C PHE A 316 4.98 2.66 -8.37
N HIS A 317 5.86 3.48 -7.81
CA HIS A 317 5.46 4.53 -6.88
C HIS A 317 4.46 5.50 -7.52
N GLY A 318 4.64 5.83 -8.80
CA GLY A 318 3.70 6.67 -9.55
C GLY A 318 2.32 6.04 -9.67
N LEU A 319 2.24 4.78 -10.10
CA LEU A 319 0.99 4.04 -10.25
C LEU A 319 0.28 3.81 -8.90
N MET A 320 1.02 3.43 -7.87
CA MET A 320 0.48 3.23 -6.53
C MET A 320 -0.06 4.54 -5.93
N ARG A 321 0.66 5.64 -6.10
CA ARG A 321 0.18 6.96 -5.65
C ARG A 321 -1.05 7.41 -6.44
N SER A 322 -1.10 7.12 -7.74
CA SER A 322 -2.30 7.37 -8.55
C SER A 322 -3.49 6.55 -8.06
N ALA A 323 -3.30 5.27 -7.76
CA ALA A 323 -4.35 4.40 -7.20
C ALA A 323 -4.86 4.94 -5.86
N GLN A 324 -3.94 5.34 -4.96
CA GLN A 324 -4.27 5.91 -3.66
C GLN A 324 -5.14 7.16 -3.79
N ASN A 325 -4.70 8.13 -4.59
CA ASN A 325 -5.41 9.39 -4.77
C ASN A 325 -6.75 9.18 -5.50
N THR A 326 -6.77 8.37 -6.55
CA THR A 326 -7.97 8.06 -7.32
C THR A 326 -9.02 7.35 -6.48
N GLY A 327 -8.62 6.37 -5.67
CA GLY A 327 -9.52 5.65 -4.76
C GLY A 327 -10.15 6.59 -3.72
N ALA A 328 -9.37 7.51 -3.16
CA ALA A 328 -9.90 8.53 -2.26
C ALA A 328 -10.91 9.47 -2.95
N MET A 329 -10.60 9.93 -4.17
CA MET A 329 -11.50 10.81 -4.94
C MET A 329 -12.78 10.10 -5.41
N ARG A 330 -12.73 8.81 -5.72
CA ARG A 330 -13.92 8.05 -6.12
C ARG A 330 -15.00 8.00 -5.04
N ILE A 331 -14.59 7.98 -3.78
CA ILE A 331 -15.51 7.90 -2.63
C ILE A 331 -15.78 9.27 -2.02
N LEU A 332 -14.73 10.05 -1.77
CA LEU A 332 -14.80 11.30 -1.02
C LEU A 332 -14.62 12.57 -1.88
N GLY A 333 -14.68 12.44 -3.21
CA GLY A 333 -14.58 13.56 -4.13
C GLY A 333 -13.18 14.17 -4.21
N THR A 334 -13.10 15.35 -4.84
CA THR A 334 -11.81 15.99 -5.18
C THR A 334 -11.05 16.54 -3.99
N ASN A 335 -11.74 16.82 -2.88
CA ASN A 335 -11.16 17.23 -1.61
C ASN A 335 -11.69 16.35 -0.48
N PRO A 336 -11.13 15.14 -0.31
CA PRO A 336 -11.60 14.15 0.65
C PRO A 336 -11.66 14.66 2.10
N GLU A 337 -10.66 15.43 2.53
CA GLU A 337 -10.60 15.95 3.89
C GLU A 337 -11.75 16.92 4.18
N ALA A 338 -12.01 17.85 3.26
CA ALA A 338 -13.10 18.83 3.39
C ALA A 338 -14.48 18.16 3.33
N LEU A 339 -14.65 17.18 2.42
CA LEU A 339 -15.92 16.44 2.31
C LEU A 339 -16.16 15.60 3.57
N PHE A 340 -15.13 14.93 4.10
CA PHE A 340 -15.24 14.16 5.32
C PHE A 340 -15.63 15.05 6.51
N GLY A 341 -14.99 16.21 6.67
CA GLY A 341 -15.37 17.18 7.71
C GLY A 341 -16.83 17.61 7.60
N ARG A 342 -17.30 17.89 6.38
CA ARG A 342 -18.71 18.23 6.13
C ARG A 342 -19.66 17.07 6.46
N LEU A 343 -19.31 15.83 6.13
CA LEU A 343 -20.08 14.64 6.50
C LEU A 343 -20.23 14.52 8.01
N VAL A 344 -19.11 14.65 8.75
CA VAL A 344 -19.14 14.61 10.23
C VAL A 344 -20.06 15.70 10.78
N SER A 345 -19.92 16.94 10.34
CA SER A 345 -20.74 18.06 10.82
C SER A 345 -22.23 17.84 10.54
N THR A 346 -22.57 17.37 9.34
CA THR A 346 -23.96 17.09 8.96
C THR A 346 -24.55 15.95 9.80
N LEU A 347 -23.83 14.86 10.02
CA LEU A 347 -24.29 13.76 10.86
C LEU A 347 -24.43 14.17 12.34
N GLN A 348 -23.56 15.06 12.82
CA GLN A 348 -23.70 15.62 14.17
C GLN A 348 -24.96 16.49 14.31
N GLU A 349 -25.32 17.25 13.28
CA GLU A 349 -26.57 18.03 13.25
C GLU A 349 -27.79 17.11 13.24
N ASP A 350 -27.77 16.05 12.44
CA ASP A 350 -28.82 15.03 12.41
C ASP A 350 -29.02 14.40 13.81
N ILE A 351 -27.95 13.96 14.45
CA ILE A 351 -28.01 13.36 15.79
C ILE A 351 -28.49 14.40 16.82
N ARG A 352 -28.03 15.66 16.72
CA ARG A 352 -28.49 16.73 17.60
C ARG A 352 -30.01 16.94 17.53
N SER A 353 -30.59 16.84 16.33
CA SER A 353 -32.04 16.98 16.13
C SER A 353 -32.84 15.89 16.85
N THR A 354 -32.24 14.75 17.16
CA THR A 354 -32.84 13.65 17.93
C THR A 354 -32.70 13.80 19.45
N GLY A 355 -31.91 14.79 19.91
CA GLY A 355 -31.62 15.02 21.34
C GLY A 355 -30.60 14.07 21.96
N ASP A 356 -29.97 13.18 21.19
CA ASP A 356 -28.97 12.24 21.68
C ASP A 356 -27.57 12.88 21.79
N THR A 357 -27.37 13.61 22.87
CA THR A 357 -26.09 14.28 23.17
C THR A 357 -24.95 13.28 23.34
N LYS A 358 -25.20 12.05 23.82
CA LYS A 358 -24.20 11.02 24.03
C LYS A 358 -23.68 10.48 22.70
N ALA A 359 -24.57 10.18 21.74
CA ALA A 359 -24.17 9.76 20.40
C ALA A 359 -23.39 10.87 19.67
N MET A 360 -23.82 12.14 19.84
CA MET A 360 -23.11 13.29 19.27
C MET A 360 -21.69 13.43 19.81
N THR A 361 -21.50 13.34 21.12
CA THR A 361 -20.18 13.40 21.75
C THR A 361 -19.29 12.25 21.27
N LYS A 362 -19.82 11.03 21.23
CA LYS A 362 -19.10 9.85 20.74
C LYS A 362 -18.65 10.01 19.29
N LEU A 363 -19.51 10.58 18.42
CA LEU A 363 -19.12 10.84 17.03
C LEU A 363 -18.03 11.91 16.93
N ALA A 364 -18.11 12.98 17.74
CA ALA A 364 -17.12 14.05 17.79
C ALA A 364 -15.74 13.54 18.25
N GLU A 365 -15.71 12.72 19.29
CA GLU A 365 -14.49 12.07 19.79
C GLU A 365 -13.88 11.14 18.73
N ALA A 366 -14.72 10.30 18.09
CA ALA A 366 -14.26 9.43 17.02
C ALA A 366 -13.71 10.22 15.83
N ALA A 367 -14.36 11.31 15.44
CA ALA A 367 -13.95 12.17 14.32
C ALA A 367 -12.58 12.83 14.55
N ASN A 368 -12.27 13.22 15.78
CA ASN A 368 -10.97 13.81 16.14
C ASN A 368 -9.89 12.78 16.50
N GLY A 369 -10.28 11.53 16.72
CA GLY A 369 -9.39 10.43 17.09
C GLY A 369 -9.35 9.33 16.05
N SER A 370 -10.11 8.26 16.31
CA SER A 370 -10.02 7.02 15.54
C SER A 370 -10.41 7.14 14.07
N LEU A 371 -11.37 7.96 13.72
CA LEU A 371 -11.76 8.23 12.32
C LEU A 371 -10.75 9.13 11.62
N LYS A 372 -10.19 10.14 12.32
CA LYS A 372 -9.12 10.98 11.78
C LYS A 372 -7.89 10.13 11.45
N ASN A 373 -7.50 9.22 12.33
CA ASN A 373 -6.37 8.32 12.08
C ASN A 373 -6.58 7.45 10.83
N ARG A 374 -7.81 6.99 10.59
CA ARG A 374 -8.16 6.23 9.39
C ARG A 374 -8.15 7.09 8.13
N LEU A 375 -8.69 8.30 8.23
CA LEU A 375 -8.63 9.26 7.13
C LEU A 375 -7.18 9.57 6.76
N ASP A 376 -6.32 9.85 7.74
CA ASP A 376 -4.91 10.13 7.53
C ASP A 376 -4.17 8.92 6.92
N GLU A 377 -4.54 7.69 7.31
CA GLU A 377 -3.98 6.47 6.74
C GLU A 377 -4.37 6.32 5.26
N VAL A 378 -5.65 6.42 4.92
CA VAL A 378 -6.08 6.26 3.51
C VAL A 378 -5.66 7.42 2.62
N LEU A 379 -5.45 8.62 3.17
CA LEU A 379 -4.87 9.75 2.43
C LEU A 379 -3.34 9.69 2.32
N GLY A 380 -2.70 8.77 3.05
CA GLY A 380 -1.26 8.59 3.07
C GLY A 380 -0.51 9.67 3.86
N THR A 381 -1.17 10.39 4.73
CA THR A 381 -0.53 11.40 5.60
C THR A 381 0.39 10.73 6.62
N THR A 382 -0.03 9.57 7.15
CA THR A 382 0.77 8.75 8.08
C THR A 382 2.05 8.19 7.48
N SER A 383 2.20 8.33 6.18
CA SER A 383 3.28 7.82 5.34
C SER A 383 4.35 8.85 5.06
N MET A 384 4.03 10.12 5.19
CA MET A 384 4.92 11.22 4.84
C MET A 384 5.90 11.47 5.98
N PRO A 385 7.22 11.24 5.81
CA PRO A 385 8.17 11.47 6.89
C PRO A 385 8.25 12.95 7.26
N VAL A 386 8.37 13.22 8.57
CA VAL A 386 8.69 14.55 9.08
C VAL A 386 10.19 14.78 9.02
N ASN A 387 10.97 13.78 9.40
CA ASN A 387 12.42 13.76 9.25
C ASN A 387 12.83 12.52 8.44
N GLY A 388 13.22 12.71 7.20
CA GLY A 388 13.55 11.64 6.26
C GLY A 388 14.78 10.83 6.70
N MET A 389 15.78 11.44 7.36
CA MET A 389 16.95 10.72 7.87
C MET A 389 16.62 9.78 9.02
N LEU A 390 15.85 10.27 10.00
CA LEU A 390 15.44 9.45 11.14
C LEU A 390 14.53 8.30 10.68
N ALA A 391 13.54 8.58 9.81
CA ALA A 391 12.67 7.58 9.23
C ALA A 391 13.45 6.47 8.52
N ARG A 392 14.44 6.87 7.69
CA ARG A 392 15.27 5.93 6.92
C ARG A 392 16.14 5.04 7.80
N ARG A 393 16.79 5.61 8.82
CA ARG A 393 17.60 4.85 9.79
C ARG A 393 16.73 3.85 10.56
N ALA A 394 15.60 4.29 11.06
CA ALA A 394 14.67 3.44 11.78
C ALA A 394 14.08 2.33 10.89
N ALA A 395 13.71 2.64 9.64
CA ALA A 395 13.26 1.66 8.65
C ALA A 395 14.33 0.62 8.34
N THR A 396 15.60 1.03 8.21
CA THR A 396 16.73 0.11 8.00
C THR A 396 16.88 -0.85 9.18
N VAL A 397 16.80 -0.36 10.42
CA VAL A 397 16.86 -1.21 11.63
C VAL A 397 15.70 -2.19 11.67
N ARG A 398 14.46 -1.74 11.38
CA ARG A 398 13.28 -2.63 11.30
C ARG A 398 13.44 -3.68 10.21
N SER A 399 13.96 -3.31 9.04
CA SER A 399 14.19 -4.23 7.93
C SER A 399 15.20 -5.32 8.28
N LEU A 400 16.34 -4.96 8.85
CA LEU A 400 17.35 -5.91 9.33
C LEU A 400 16.75 -6.86 10.38
N LYS A 401 15.99 -6.32 11.33
CA LYS A 401 15.32 -7.15 12.34
C LYS A 401 14.25 -8.06 11.73
N SER A 402 13.51 -7.59 10.72
CA SER A 402 12.55 -8.42 10.01
C SER A 402 13.23 -9.60 9.32
N MET A 403 14.30 -9.35 8.59
CA MET A 403 15.05 -10.42 7.93
C MET A 403 15.66 -11.41 8.95
N SER A 404 16.17 -10.95 10.08
CA SER A 404 16.71 -11.84 11.11
C SER A 404 15.63 -12.64 11.84
N ALA A 405 14.41 -12.13 11.95
CA ALA A 405 13.33 -12.80 12.68
C ALA A 405 12.47 -13.73 11.80
N LEU A 406 12.37 -13.46 10.51
CA LEU A 406 11.39 -14.11 9.62
C LEU A 406 11.96 -15.29 8.81
N GLY A 407 13.14 -15.78 9.13
CA GLY A 407 13.77 -16.91 8.41
C GLY A 407 12.93 -18.19 8.35
N GLY A 408 12.10 -18.45 9.35
CA GLY A 408 11.18 -19.58 9.42
C GLY A 408 9.70 -19.22 9.22
N ALA A 409 9.40 -18.03 8.74
CA ALA A 409 8.02 -17.51 8.66
C ALA A 409 7.09 -18.38 7.80
N VAL A 410 7.60 -19.01 6.74
CA VAL A 410 6.80 -19.90 5.88
C VAL A 410 6.21 -21.09 6.66
N ILE A 411 6.91 -21.60 7.68
CA ILE A 411 6.41 -22.70 8.50
C ILE A 411 5.20 -22.23 9.34
N SER A 412 5.25 -20.99 9.84
CA SER A 412 4.15 -20.40 10.60
C SER A 412 2.97 -20.03 9.70
N SER A 413 3.20 -19.78 8.42
CA SER A 413 2.17 -19.46 7.45
C SER A 413 1.24 -20.64 7.13
N VAL A 414 1.53 -21.86 7.59
CA VAL A 414 0.61 -23.01 7.47
C VAL A 414 -0.77 -22.69 8.05
N THR A 415 -0.84 -21.82 9.05
CA THR A 415 -2.12 -21.36 9.64
C THR A 415 -2.97 -20.51 8.69
N ASP A 416 -2.40 -19.98 7.61
CA ASP A 416 -3.15 -19.26 6.56
C ASP A 416 -4.16 -20.18 5.85
N LEU A 417 -3.93 -21.50 5.85
CA LEU A 417 -4.89 -22.49 5.33
C LEU A 417 -6.22 -22.43 6.09
N ALA A 418 -6.18 -22.23 7.41
CA ALA A 418 -7.39 -22.09 8.21
C ALA A 418 -8.13 -20.78 7.90
N ASN A 419 -7.39 -19.69 7.67
CA ASN A 419 -7.98 -18.40 7.27
C ASN A 419 -8.65 -18.51 5.90
N PHE A 420 -7.99 -19.16 4.95
CA PHE A 420 -8.51 -19.44 3.62
C PHE A 420 -9.81 -20.26 3.69
N ALA A 421 -9.79 -21.36 4.44
CA ALA A 421 -10.97 -22.21 4.64
C ALA A 421 -12.11 -21.48 5.33
N SER A 422 -11.82 -20.63 6.34
CA SER A 422 -12.79 -19.80 7.02
C SER A 422 -13.42 -18.77 6.08
N GLU A 423 -12.64 -18.18 5.15
CA GLU A 423 -13.18 -17.25 4.16
C GLU A 423 -14.15 -17.93 3.21
N LEU A 424 -13.81 -19.12 2.67
CA LEU A 424 -14.71 -19.89 1.82
C LEU A 424 -15.95 -20.37 2.58
N HIS A 425 -15.81 -20.74 3.85
CA HIS A 425 -16.93 -21.10 4.71
C HIS A 425 -17.87 -19.91 4.92
N TYR A 426 -17.34 -18.72 5.13
CA TYR A 426 -18.14 -17.50 5.23
C TYR A 426 -18.95 -17.20 3.95
N GLN A 427 -18.46 -17.67 2.80
CA GLN A 427 -19.16 -17.60 1.51
C GLN A 427 -20.14 -18.78 1.29
N GLY A 428 -20.34 -19.66 2.29
CA GLY A 428 -21.28 -20.78 2.27
C GLY A 428 -20.72 -22.07 1.68
N ARG A 429 -19.40 -22.23 1.65
CA ARG A 429 -18.74 -23.47 1.21
C ARG A 429 -18.30 -24.32 2.42
N PRO A 430 -18.24 -25.66 2.32
CA PRO A 430 -17.78 -26.48 3.43
C PRO A 430 -16.34 -26.14 3.83
N PHE A 431 -16.07 -26.00 5.13
CA PHE A 431 -14.75 -25.61 5.66
C PHE A 431 -13.63 -26.55 5.19
N LEU A 432 -13.86 -27.88 5.23
CA LEU A 432 -12.88 -28.87 4.79
C LEU A 432 -12.62 -28.81 3.28
N SER A 433 -13.62 -28.49 2.47
CA SER A 433 -13.44 -28.23 1.04
C SER A 433 -12.50 -27.04 0.81
N GLY A 434 -12.71 -25.96 1.57
CA GLY A 434 -11.83 -24.79 1.52
C GLY A 434 -10.37 -25.13 1.88
N MET A 435 -10.15 -25.98 2.88
CA MET A 435 -8.79 -26.46 3.20
C MET A 435 -8.20 -27.29 2.05
N GLY A 436 -8.98 -28.19 1.46
CA GLY A 436 -8.54 -28.97 0.30
C GLY A 436 -8.10 -28.08 -0.87
N GLU A 437 -8.88 -27.05 -1.17
CA GLU A 437 -8.55 -26.07 -2.23
C GLU A 437 -7.30 -25.23 -1.91
N ALA A 438 -7.11 -24.85 -0.66
CA ALA A 438 -5.89 -24.15 -0.24
C ALA A 438 -4.65 -25.02 -0.44
N ILE A 439 -4.72 -26.31 -0.06
CA ILE A 439 -3.63 -27.28 -0.24
C ILE A 439 -3.37 -27.52 -1.72
N GLN A 440 -4.41 -27.72 -2.53
CA GLN A 440 -4.28 -27.88 -3.99
C GLN A 440 -3.67 -26.64 -4.63
N GLY A 441 -4.08 -25.43 -4.20
CA GLY A 441 -3.51 -24.19 -4.66
C GLY A 441 -2.03 -24.05 -4.35
N LEU A 442 -1.59 -24.45 -3.17
CA LEU A 442 -0.17 -24.51 -2.82
C LEU A 442 0.58 -25.56 -3.65
N ALA A 443 0.01 -26.73 -3.84
CA ALA A 443 0.63 -27.79 -4.66
C ALA A 443 0.76 -27.36 -6.13
N ALA A 444 -0.22 -26.64 -6.66
CA ALA A 444 -0.16 -26.04 -7.99
C ALA A 444 0.84 -24.87 -8.09
N GLY A 445 1.15 -24.23 -6.97
CA GLY A 445 2.06 -23.11 -6.89
C GLY A 445 1.52 -21.84 -7.53
N ARG A 446 2.42 -20.97 -7.99
CA ARG A 446 2.07 -19.70 -8.64
C ARG A 446 1.33 -19.95 -9.95
N ALA A 447 0.22 -19.25 -10.16
CA ALA A 447 -0.52 -19.36 -11.41
C ALA A 447 0.35 -18.96 -12.62
N GLN A 448 0.24 -19.73 -13.69
CA GLN A 448 0.96 -19.54 -14.94
C GLN A 448 -0.02 -19.53 -16.12
N GLY A 449 0.45 -19.14 -17.28
CA GLY A 449 -0.33 -19.19 -18.52
C GLY A 449 -1.66 -18.46 -18.43
N GLU A 450 -2.71 -19.09 -18.90
CA GLU A 450 -4.07 -18.52 -18.94
C GLU A 450 -4.63 -18.19 -17.56
N ARG A 451 -4.39 -19.01 -16.54
CA ARG A 451 -4.84 -18.74 -15.16
C ARG A 451 -4.27 -17.42 -14.63
N LYS A 452 -3.05 -17.09 -15.00
CA LYS A 452 -2.46 -15.79 -14.64
C LYS A 452 -3.11 -14.63 -15.38
N GLN A 453 -3.53 -14.82 -16.64
CA GLN A 453 -4.30 -13.80 -17.37
C GLN A 453 -5.66 -13.56 -16.73
N ILE A 454 -6.36 -14.62 -16.30
CA ILE A 454 -7.61 -14.53 -15.56
C ILE A 454 -7.40 -13.72 -14.27
N LEU A 455 -6.36 -14.01 -13.49
CA LEU A 455 -6.03 -13.26 -12.29
C LEU A 455 -5.75 -11.78 -12.55
N SER A 456 -5.04 -11.48 -13.63
CA SER A 456 -4.77 -10.10 -14.06
C SER A 456 -6.05 -9.36 -14.42
N SER A 457 -6.98 -9.98 -15.16
CA SER A 457 -8.27 -9.36 -15.50
C SER A 457 -9.15 -9.14 -14.27
N LEU A 458 -9.09 -10.05 -13.28
CA LEU A 458 -9.74 -9.90 -11.98
C LEU A 458 -9.13 -8.78 -11.12
N GLY A 459 -8.02 -8.18 -11.54
CA GLY A 459 -7.34 -7.16 -10.76
C GLY A 459 -6.64 -7.73 -9.53
N VAL A 460 -6.20 -8.99 -9.60
CA VAL A 460 -5.49 -9.66 -8.51
C VAL A 460 -4.03 -9.77 -8.91
N PHE A 461 -3.21 -8.92 -8.31
CA PHE A 461 -1.80 -8.85 -8.61
C PHE A 461 -0.96 -9.57 -7.56
N PHE A 462 -0.16 -10.51 -8.02
CA PHE A 462 0.74 -11.30 -7.19
C PHE A 462 2.13 -11.29 -7.80
N ASP A 463 2.91 -10.29 -7.49
CA ASP A 463 4.30 -10.34 -7.87
C ASP A 463 5.22 -10.02 -6.70
N SER A 464 6.25 -10.86 -6.59
CA SER A 464 7.44 -10.58 -5.79
C SER A 464 8.07 -9.20 -6.10
N LEU A 465 7.75 -8.57 -7.24
CA LEU A 465 8.17 -7.20 -7.54
C LEU A 465 7.64 -6.15 -6.56
N ILE A 466 6.49 -6.41 -5.93
CA ILE A 466 5.83 -5.46 -5.03
C ILE A 466 5.54 -6.08 -3.67
N GLY A 467 5.51 -7.41 -3.58
CA GLY A 467 5.26 -8.11 -2.33
C GLY A 467 6.12 -7.59 -1.18
N ASP A 468 7.33 -7.17 -1.50
CA ASP A 468 8.28 -6.61 -0.56
C ASP A 468 7.98 -5.17 -0.18
N VAL A 469 7.49 -4.36 -1.11
CA VAL A 469 7.12 -2.96 -0.85
C VAL A 469 5.83 -2.90 -0.02
N THR A 470 4.91 -3.85 -0.21
CA THR A 470 3.62 -3.86 0.49
C THR A 470 3.62 -4.61 1.81
N ARG A 471 4.54 -5.58 2.01
CA ARG A 471 4.59 -6.39 3.23
C ARG A 471 5.35 -5.75 4.37
N VAL A 472 6.43 -5.08 4.09
CA VAL A 472 7.35 -4.57 5.11
C VAL A 472 7.14 -3.10 5.39
N GLY A 473 6.77 -2.37 4.38
CA GLY A 473 6.44 -0.98 4.50
C GLY A 473 5.22 -0.72 3.65
N SER A 474 4.29 -0.04 4.18
CA SER A 474 3.47 0.80 3.37
C SER A 474 4.40 1.57 2.40
N LEU A 475 3.85 2.15 1.37
CA LEU A 475 4.46 3.16 0.45
C LEU A 475 5.43 4.17 1.10
N ASP A 476 5.68 4.05 2.38
CA ASP A 476 6.15 5.04 3.32
C ASP A 476 7.56 4.84 3.80
N GLU A 477 8.06 3.63 3.75
CA GLU A 477 9.39 3.36 4.23
C GLU A 477 10.34 3.39 3.02
N SER A 478 10.85 4.58 2.72
CA SER A 478 11.93 4.77 1.75
C SER A 478 13.20 4.08 2.25
N LEU A 479 13.24 2.74 2.13
CA LEU A 479 14.45 1.98 2.36
C LEU A 479 15.51 2.37 1.31
N PRO A 480 16.79 2.39 1.67
CA PRO A 480 17.85 2.49 0.68
C PRO A 480 17.70 1.41 -0.38
N GLY A 481 17.87 1.72 -1.66
CA GLY A 481 17.68 0.75 -2.74
C GLY A 481 18.49 -0.55 -2.60
N ALA A 482 19.67 -0.48 -1.98
CA ALA A 482 20.47 -1.67 -1.62
C ALA A 482 19.79 -2.53 -0.55
N MET A 483 19.20 -1.90 0.48
CA MET A 483 18.49 -2.60 1.55
C MET A 483 17.18 -3.22 1.05
N SER A 484 16.46 -2.53 0.18
CA SER A 484 15.27 -3.07 -0.47
C SER A 484 15.60 -4.32 -1.30
N ARG A 485 16.65 -4.29 -2.11
CA ARG A 485 17.11 -5.48 -2.86
C ARG A 485 17.55 -6.65 -1.96
N LEU A 486 18.25 -6.34 -0.87
CA LEU A 486 18.65 -7.35 0.11
C LEU A 486 17.45 -8.03 0.74
N GLN A 487 16.48 -7.23 1.15
CA GLN A 487 15.23 -7.71 1.75
C GLN A 487 14.42 -8.54 0.76
N GLN A 488 14.34 -8.14 -0.50
CA GLN A 488 13.68 -8.87 -1.57
C GLN A 488 14.26 -10.27 -1.73
N ARG A 489 15.57 -10.37 -1.90
CA ARG A 489 16.25 -11.67 -1.99
C ARG A 489 15.99 -12.57 -0.77
N PHE A 490 15.91 -11.96 0.41
CA PHE A 490 15.63 -12.71 1.64
C PHE A 490 14.24 -13.34 1.60
N PHE A 491 13.18 -12.57 1.22
CA PHE A 491 11.81 -13.08 1.18
C PHE A 491 11.56 -14.04 0.02
N ASP A 492 12.33 -13.98 -1.04
CA ASP A 492 12.32 -15.00 -2.09
C ASP A 492 12.95 -16.31 -1.58
N LEU A 493 14.07 -16.22 -0.87
CA LEU A 493 14.77 -17.39 -0.32
C LEU A 493 14.03 -18.07 0.83
N ASN A 494 13.29 -17.35 1.65
CA ASN A 494 12.51 -17.95 2.73
C ASN A 494 11.15 -18.53 2.27
N LEU A 495 10.84 -18.49 0.97
CA LEU A 495 9.63 -19.01 0.31
C LEU A 495 8.31 -18.34 0.75
N LEU A 496 8.35 -17.28 1.55
CA LEU A 496 7.13 -16.62 2.03
C LEU A 496 6.37 -15.94 0.89
N ASN A 497 7.08 -15.35 -0.08
CA ASN A 497 6.49 -14.77 -1.27
C ASN A 497 5.76 -15.82 -2.10
N TRP A 498 6.43 -16.94 -2.37
CA TRP A 498 5.81 -18.07 -3.09
C TRP A 498 4.53 -18.57 -2.40
N TRP A 499 4.56 -18.77 -1.08
CA TRP A 499 3.42 -19.20 -0.28
C TRP A 499 2.22 -18.28 -0.44
N THR A 500 2.43 -17.00 -0.20
CA THR A 500 1.34 -16.02 -0.24
C THR A 500 0.76 -15.85 -1.64
N GLU A 501 1.60 -15.79 -2.68
CA GLU A 501 1.16 -15.63 -4.06
C GLU A 501 0.36 -16.85 -4.52
N SER A 502 0.80 -18.05 -4.17
CA SER A 502 0.10 -19.30 -4.51
C SER A 502 -1.30 -19.34 -3.87
N LEU A 503 -1.41 -19.02 -2.56
CA LEU A 503 -2.70 -19.00 -1.87
C LEU A 503 -3.62 -17.91 -2.40
N ARG A 504 -3.11 -16.71 -2.69
CA ARG A 504 -3.92 -15.64 -3.28
C ARG A 504 -4.45 -16.02 -4.65
N GLY A 505 -3.59 -16.56 -5.50
CA GLY A 505 -3.98 -17.06 -6.80
C GLY A 505 -5.08 -18.12 -6.70
N ALA A 506 -4.90 -19.09 -5.82
CA ALA A 506 -5.91 -20.12 -5.57
C ALA A 506 -7.23 -19.52 -5.08
N GLY A 507 -7.18 -18.56 -4.14
CA GLY A 507 -8.39 -17.92 -3.60
C GLY A 507 -9.17 -17.14 -4.65
N ALA A 508 -8.49 -16.32 -5.44
CA ALA A 508 -9.14 -15.55 -6.50
C ALA A 508 -9.75 -16.43 -7.59
N LEU A 509 -9.02 -17.45 -8.05
CA LEU A 509 -9.52 -18.41 -9.04
C LEU A 509 -10.69 -19.21 -8.48
N SER A 510 -10.60 -19.70 -7.24
CA SER A 510 -11.67 -20.45 -6.58
C SER A 510 -12.95 -19.62 -6.45
N MET A 511 -12.85 -18.35 -6.05
CA MET A 511 -13.99 -17.45 -5.93
C MET A 511 -14.60 -17.11 -7.30
N SER A 512 -13.76 -16.83 -8.29
CA SER A 512 -14.19 -16.56 -9.67
C SER A 512 -14.87 -17.78 -10.30
N HIS A 513 -14.34 -18.98 -10.08
CA HIS A 513 -14.94 -20.23 -10.52
C HIS A 513 -16.27 -20.51 -9.84
N ASP A 514 -16.36 -20.31 -8.53
CA ASP A 514 -17.61 -20.47 -7.79
C ASP A 514 -18.71 -19.52 -8.29
N LEU A 515 -18.37 -18.28 -8.64
CA LEU A 515 -19.32 -17.36 -9.29
C LEU A 515 -19.76 -17.90 -10.67
N ALA A 516 -18.83 -18.42 -11.46
CA ALA A 516 -19.14 -18.99 -12.78
C ALA A 516 -20.05 -20.22 -12.68
N LEU A 517 -19.81 -21.13 -11.73
CA LEU A 517 -20.66 -22.29 -11.48
C LEU A 517 -22.10 -21.91 -11.08
N ASN A 518 -22.26 -20.74 -10.48
CA ASN A 518 -23.59 -20.22 -10.11
C ASN A 518 -24.22 -19.29 -11.17
N ALA A 519 -23.57 -19.06 -12.31
CA ALA A 519 -24.06 -18.15 -13.36
C ALA A 519 -25.39 -18.60 -13.98
N GLY A 520 -25.74 -19.90 -13.94
CA GLY A 520 -27.04 -20.41 -14.36
C GLY A 520 -28.22 -20.04 -13.45
N LYS A 521 -27.96 -19.45 -12.25
CA LYS A 521 -28.98 -19.12 -11.25
C LYS A 521 -29.24 -17.62 -11.24
N SER A 522 -30.47 -17.22 -10.99
CA SER A 522 -30.80 -15.83 -10.65
C SER A 522 -30.25 -15.47 -9.28
N PHE A 523 -30.15 -14.17 -8.96
CA PHE A 523 -29.60 -13.70 -7.68
C PHE A 523 -30.31 -14.33 -6.48
N ASP A 524 -31.63 -14.43 -6.52
CA ASP A 524 -32.45 -14.99 -5.42
C ASP A 524 -32.29 -16.50 -5.26
N GLN A 525 -31.78 -17.20 -6.30
CA GLN A 525 -31.48 -18.62 -6.26
C GLN A 525 -30.05 -18.93 -5.77
N LEU A 526 -29.23 -17.90 -5.60
CA LEU A 526 -27.92 -18.08 -5.00
C LEU A 526 -28.05 -18.46 -3.52
N ARG A 527 -27.05 -19.18 -3.00
CA ARG A 527 -27.01 -19.46 -1.57
C ARG A 527 -26.98 -18.15 -0.75
N PRO A 528 -27.67 -18.08 0.39
CA PRO A 528 -27.82 -16.84 1.19
C PRO A 528 -26.47 -16.20 1.56
N GLU A 529 -25.44 -17.01 1.82
CA GLU A 529 -24.10 -16.57 2.15
C GLU A 529 -23.44 -15.84 0.97
N LEU A 530 -23.65 -16.35 -0.25
CA LEU A 530 -23.12 -15.71 -1.45
C LEU A 530 -23.87 -14.40 -1.75
N GLN A 531 -25.20 -14.38 -1.63
CA GLN A 531 -25.98 -13.14 -1.73
C GLN A 531 -25.50 -12.09 -0.73
N ARG A 532 -25.29 -12.49 0.52
CA ARG A 532 -24.76 -11.61 1.57
C ARG A 532 -23.38 -11.07 1.22
N THR A 533 -22.44 -11.92 0.81
CA THR A 533 -21.08 -11.49 0.50
C THR A 533 -21.01 -10.58 -0.73
N LEU A 534 -21.81 -10.84 -1.78
CA LEU A 534 -21.98 -9.94 -2.92
C LEU A 534 -22.58 -8.59 -2.48
N GLY A 535 -23.58 -8.64 -1.60
CA GLY A 535 -24.23 -7.46 -1.04
C GLY A 535 -23.28 -6.55 -0.25
N LEU A 536 -22.20 -7.07 0.36
CA LEU A 536 -21.16 -6.26 1.02
C LEU A 536 -20.52 -5.26 0.06
N PHE A 537 -20.48 -5.57 -1.24
CA PHE A 537 -19.89 -4.73 -2.30
C PHE A 537 -20.95 -4.02 -3.14
N SER A 538 -22.22 -4.00 -2.66
CA SER A 538 -23.35 -3.43 -3.38
C SER A 538 -23.58 -4.07 -4.75
N ILE A 539 -23.29 -5.36 -4.88
CA ILE A 539 -23.69 -6.18 -6.02
C ILE A 539 -25.10 -6.69 -5.72
N ASP A 540 -26.07 -6.24 -6.49
CA ASP A 540 -27.47 -6.60 -6.37
C ASP A 540 -27.94 -7.53 -7.51
N ALA A 541 -29.24 -7.82 -7.58
CA ALA A 541 -29.79 -8.69 -8.60
C ALA A 541 -29.55 -8.17 -10.03
N ALA A 542 -29.65 -6.86 -10.26
CA ALA A 542 -29.42 -6.29 -11.59
C ALA A 542 -27.95 -6.37 -12.00
N ASP A 543 -27.03 -6.15 -11.05
CA ASP A 543 -25.59 -6.33 -11.27
C ASP A 543 -25.26 -7.79 -11.58
N TRP A 544 -25.86 -8.74 -10.81
CA TRP A 544 -25.64 -10.17 -11.01
C TRP A 544 -26.11 -10.64 -12.37
N GLU A 545 -27.32 -10.23 -12.81
CA GLU A 545 -27.83 -10.56 -14.14
C GLU A 545 -26.89 -10.13 -15.26
N HIS A 546 -26.32 -8.93 -15.14
CA HIS A 546 -25.35 -8.45 -16.10
C HIS A 546 -24.02 -9.22 -16.05
N MET A 547 -23.50 -9.47 -14.85
CA MET A 547 -22.24 -10.18 -14.64
C MET A 547 -22.29 -11.60 -15.20
N ARG A 548 -23.36 -12.35 -14.91
CA ARG A 548 -23.53 -13.73 -15.39
C ARG A 548 -23.76 -13.83 -16.89
N ALA A 549 -24.29 -12.78 -17.52
CA ALA A 549 -24.50 -12.73 -18.97
C ALA A 549 -23.24 -12.38 -19.74
N ALA A 550 -22.39 -11.49 -19.21
CA ALA A 550 -21.26 -10.89 -19.95
C ALA A 550 -19.87 -11.39 -19.50
N GLY A 551 -19.76 -11.98 -18.30
CA GLY A 551 -18.47 -12.20 -17.66
C GLY A 551 -17.97 -13.65 -17.64
N LEU A 552 -18.51 -14.57 -18.43
CA LEU A 552 -18.04 -15.96 -18.41
C LEU A 552 -16.90 -16.19 -19.39
N ARG A 553 -15.82 -16.75 -18.90
CA ARG A 553 -14.65 -17.20 -19.69
C ARG A 553 -14.39 -18.67 -19.38
N LYS A 554 -14.28 -19.47 -20.42
CA LYS A 554 -13.89 -20.89 -20.33
C LYS A 554 -12.38 -21.00 -20.51
N ALA A 555 -11.71 -21.64 -19.56
CA ALA A 555 -10.28 -21.90 -19.64
C ALA A 555 -9.97 -23.13 -20.50
N GLU A 556 -8.72 -23.27 -20.92
CA GLU A 556 -8.24 -24.40 -21.74
C GLU A 556 -8.47 -25.76 -21.09
N ASP A 557 -8.43 -25.84 -19.76
CA ASP A 557 -8.74 -27.05 -18.99
C ASP A 557 -10.24 -27.34 -18.84
N GLY A 558 -11.08 -26.52 -19.44
CA GLY A 558 -12.53 -26.64 -19.43
C GLY A 558 -13.23 -25.98 -18.22
N ALA A 559 -12.50 -25.42 -17.26
CA ALA A 559 -13.08 -24.72 -16.13
C ALA A 559 -13.63 -23.34 -16.55
N ASP A 560 -14.78 -22.98 -16.00
CA ASP A 560 -15.40 -21.69 -16.23
C ASP A 560 -15.02 -20.71 -15.11
N PHE A 561 -14.76 -19.45 -15.49
CA PHE A 561 -14.42 -18.39 -14.56
C PHE A 561 -15.27 -17.14 -14.86
N MET A 562 -15.68 -16.44 -13.81
CA MET A 562 -16.32 -15.14 -13.95
C MET A 562 -15.25 -14.06 -13.96
N VAL A 563 -15.10 -13.37 -15.10
CA VAL A 563 -14.11 -12.34 -15.33
C VAL A 563 -14.78 -11.00 -15.68
N PRO A 564 -14.15 -9.86 -15.43
CA PRO A 564 -14.74 -8.55 -15.74
C PRO A 564 -14.72 -8.19 -17.23
N ASP A 565 -14.10 -9.03 -18.06
CA ASP A 565 -13.99 -8.79 -19.49
C ASP A 565 -15.39 -8.84 -20.14
N GLY A 566 -15.72 -7.84 -20.95
CA GLY A 566 -17.05 -7.70 -21.56
C GLY A 566 -18.13 -7.05 -20.67
N MET A 567 -17.84 -6.79 -19.39
CA MET A 567 -18.75 -6.06 -18.50
C MET A 567 -18.63 -4.56 -18.69
N ASP A 568 -19.72 -3.82 -18.38
CA ASP A 568 -19.57 -2.37 -18.24
C ASP A 568 -18.60 -2.00 -17.10
N PRO A 569 -17.92 -0.85 -17.20
CA PRO A 569 -16.85 -0.49 -16.24
C PRO A 569 -17.31 -0.48 -14.77
N ALA A 570 -18.54 -0.08 -14.48
CA ALA A 570 -19.00 0.03 -13.10
C ALA A 570 -19.20 -1.35 -12.46
N ARG A 571 -19.72 -2.32 -13.20
CA ARG A 571 -19.91 -3.70 -12.75
C ARG A 571 -18.61 -4.48 -12.72
N ALA A 572 -17.75 -4.27 -13.73
CA ALA A 572 -16.39 -4.80 -13.74
C ALA A 572 -15.60 -4.39 -12.48
N ASP A 573 -15.71 -3.11 -12.09
CA ASP A 573 -15.08 -2.58 -10.88
C ASP A 573 -15.64 -3.20 -9.60
N LYS A 574 -16.95 -3.47 -9.53
CA LYS A 574 -17.59 -4.17 -8.39
C LYS A 574 -17.05 -5.60 -8.26
N LEU A 575 -16.96 -6.34 -9.36
CA LEU A 575 -16.42 -7.71 -9.37
C LEU A 575 -14.96 -7.73 -8.94
N ARG A 576 -14.12 -6.86 -9.51
CA ARG A 576 -12.69 -6.74 -9.13
C ARG A 576 -12.52 -6.42 -7.65
N ARG A 577 -13.32 -5.49 -7.15
CA ARG A 577 -13.31 -5.11 -5.73
C ARG A 577 -13.70 -6.27 -4.83
N TYR A 578 -14.76 -7.01 -5.19
CA TYR A 578 -15.18 -8.22 -4.48
C TYR A 578 -14.06 -9.26 -4.44
N ILE A 579 -13.55 -9.68 -5.58
CA ILE A 579 -12.48 -10.70 -5.66
C ILE A 579 -11.22 -10.25 -4.93
N SER A 580 -10.74 -9.04 -5.16
CA SER A 580 -9.55 -8.50 -4.50
C SER A 580 -9.70 -8.51 -2.98
N ASP A 581 -10.75 -7.91 -2.44
CA ASP A 581 -10.95 -7.81 -0.99
C ASP A 581 -11.10 -9.18 -0.31
N ARG A 582 -11.88 -10.09 -0.92
CA ARG A 582 -12.08 -11.45 -0.38
C ARG A 582 -10.80 -12.27 -0.42
N THR A 583 -10.01 -12.12 -1.46
CA THR A 583 -8.70 -12.77 -1.58
C THR A 583 -7.73 -12.28 -0.48
N TYR A 584 -7.69 -10.98 -0.22
CA TYR A 584 -6.89 -10.43 0.87
C TYR A 584 -7.40 -10.81 2.27
N THR A 585 -8.66 -11.14 2.41
CA THR A 585 -9.21 -11.67 3.66
C THR A 585 -8.86 -13.15 3.84
N ALA A 586 -8.85 -13.93 2.75
CA ALA A 586 -8.44 -15.34 2.76
C ALA A 586 -6.93 -15.52 3.07
N THR A 587 -6.09 -14.62 2.56
CA THR A 587 -4.63 -14.61 2.80
C THR A 587 -4.24 -13.39 3.63
N LEU A 588 -4.64 -13.38 4.86
CA LEU A 588 -4.69 -12.25 5.77
C LEU A 588 -3.47 -11.32 5.74
N GLU A 589 -3.73 -10.06 5.40
CA GLU A 589 -2.75 -8.96 5.54
C GLU A 589 -3.31 -7.83 6.41
N PRO A 590 -2.43 -7.09 7.13
CA PRO A 590 -2.84 -5.88 7.83
C PRO A 590 -3.45 -4.87 6.86
N ASP A 591 -4.76 -4.66 6.95
CA ASP A 591 -5.49 -3.69 6.13
C ASP A 591 -5.27 -2.24 6.60
N ALA A 592 -5.86 -1.28 5.91
CA ALA A 592 -5.73 0.13 6.24
C ALA A 592 -6.28 0.45 7.65
N ASP A 593 -7.32 -0.26 8.08
CA ASP A 593 -7.90 -0.09 9.41
C ASP A 593 -6.94 -0.59 10.51
N THR A 594 -6.34 -1.76 10.30
CA THR A 594 -5.30 -2.30 11.18
C THR A 594 -4.10 -1.36 11.27
N ARG A 595 -3.62 -0.85 10.15
CA ARG A 595 -2.50 0.11 10.13
C ARG A 595 -2.85 1.43 10.82
N ALA A 596 -4.05 1.96 10.62
CA ALA A 596 -4.51 3.17 11.29
C ALA A 596 -4.54 3.01 12.82
N MET A 597 -4.99 1.83 13.29
CA MET A 597 -4.97 1.49 14.73
C MET A 597 -3.56 1.40 15.29
N MET A 598 -2.64 0.81 14.56
CA MET A 598 -1.25 0.62 15.00
C MET A 598 -0.45 1.94 14.98
N ARG A 599 -0.64 2.75 13.94
CA ARG A 599 0.09 4.01 13.75
C ARG A 599 -0.50 5.18 14.52
N GLN A 600 -1.79 5.15 14.84
CA GLN A 600 -2.52 6.19 15.58
C GLN A 600 -2.27 7.61 15.03
N GLY A 601 -2.25 7.77 13.70
CA GLY A 601 -2.01 9.04 13.03
C GLY A 601 -0.57 9.56 13.09
N THR A 602 0.36 8.81 13.69
CA THR A 602 1.76 9.24 13.81
C THR A 602 2.52 9.12 12.49
N ARG A 603 3.45 10.04 12.26
CA ARG A 603 4.25 10.11 11.03
C ARG A 603 5.66 9.55 11.24
N PRO A 604 6.28 8.94 10.19
CA PRO A 604 7.68 8.50 10.24
C PRO A 604 8.63 9.68 10.51
N GLY A 605 9.76 9.37 11.12
CA GLY A 605 10.76 10.38 11.44
C GLY A 605 10.38 11.31 12.59
N THR A 606 9.37 10.96 13.38
CA THR A 606 9.09 11.54 14.70
C THR A 606 9.42 10.50 15.78
N ALA A 607 9.83 10.93 16.96
CA ALA A 607 10.17 10.00 18.05
C ALA A 607 9.00 9.06 18.39
N VAL A 608 7.79 9.61 18.54
CA VAL A 608 6.58 8.83 18.82
C VAL A 608 6.24 7.92 17.63
N GLY A 609 6.35 8.43 16.40
CA GLY A 609 6.03 7.65 15.20
C GLY A 609 6.96 6.46 15.01
N GLU A 610 8.26 6.60 15.27
CA GLU A 610 9.20 5.48 15.20
C GLU A 610 9.00 4.50 16.36
N LEU A 611 8.75 5.01 17.56
CA LEU A 611 8.44 4.16 18.72
C LEU A 611 7.21 3.28 18.45
N MET A 612 6.11 3.84 17.93
CA MET A 612 4.91 3.09 17.59
C MET A 612 5.21 2.02 16.53
N ARG A 613 6.00 2.34 15.51
CA ARG A 613 6.40 1.38 14.48
C ARG A 613 7.27 0.25 15.02
N PHE A 614 8.13 0.51 15.99
CA PHE A 614 8.89 -0.53 16.70
C PHE A 614 8.00 -1.40 17.59
N ILE A 615 7.10 -0.80 18.37
CA ILE A 615 6.17 -1.52 19.25
C ILE A 615 5.26 -2.45 18.47
N PHE A 616 4.72 -1.98 17.34
CA PHE A 616 3.77 -2.74 16.53
C PHE A 616 4.41 -3.60 15.43
N GLN A 617 5.74 -3.66 15.37
CA GLN A 617 6.44 -4.54 14.44
C GLN A 617 6.00 -6.00 14.67
N PHE A 618 5.53 -6.68 13.61
CA PHE A 618 4.93 -8.02 13.57
C PHE A 618 3.55 -8.18 14.24
N LYS A 619 3.04 -7.19 14.98
CA LYS A 619 1.70 -7.25 15.59
C LYS A 619 0.56 -7.04 14.60
N GLY A 620 0.86 -6.68 13.35
CA GLY A 620 -0.14 -6.45 12.32
C GLY A 620 -1.01 -7.68 12.04
N TYR A 621 -0.40 -8.86 11.96
CA TYR A 621 -1.12 -10.10 11.68
C TYR A 621 -2.14 -10.46 12.79
N PRO A 622 -1.78 -10.57 14.07
CA PRO A 622 -2.75 -10.90 15.11
C PRO A 622 -3.86 -9.84 15.28
N VAL A 623 -3.55 -8.56 15.07
CA VAL A 623 -4.57 -7.51 15.08
C VAL A 623 -5.53 -7.69 13.89
N ALA A 624 -5.01 -7.96 12.70
CA ALA A 624 -5.83 -8.23 11.52
C ALA A 624 -6.63 -9.52 11.68
N PHE A 625 -6.07 -10.59 12.23
CA PHE A 625 -6.75 -11.84 12.52
C PHE A 625 -7.93 -11.65 13.48
N THR A 626 -7.69 -11.01 14.60
CA THR A 626 -8.72 -10.75 15.59
C THR A 626 -9.87 -9.91 15.00
N ARG A 627 -9.55 -8.93 14.17
CA ARG A 627 -10.55 -8.04 13.59
C ARG A 627 -11.23 -8.62 12.37
N ASN A 628 -10.46 -9.05 11.38
CA ASN A 628 -10.99 -9.38 10.07
C ASN A 628 -11.45 -10.83 9.98
N VAL A 629 -10.87 -11.74 10.76
CA VAL A 629 -11.27 -13.15 10.78
C VAL A 629 -12.22 -13.42 11.94
N LEU A 630 -11.80 -13.26 13.20
CA LEU A 630 -12.69 -13.48 14.33
C LEU A 630 -13.85 -12.48 14.36
N GLY A 631 -13.59 -11.20 14.13
CA GLY A 631 -14.65 -10.18 14.05
C GLY A 631 -15.67 -10.47 12.96
N ARG A 632 -15.26 -10.97 11.81
CA ARG A 632 -16.15 -11.42 10.73
C ARG A 632 -16.99 -12.63 11.17
N GLU A 633 -16.38 -13.63 11.82
CA GLU A 633 -17.11 -14.80 12.32
C GLU A 633 -18.15 -14.39 13.38
N ILE A 634 -17.90 -13.37 14.18
CA ILE A 634 -18.82 -12.88 15.20
C ILE A 634 -19.94 -12.00 14.64
N PHE A 635 -19.60 -11.02 13.78
CA PHE A 635 -20.51 -9.95 13.33
C PHE A 635 -20.87 -10.02 11.85
N GLY A 636 -20.19 -10.83 11.06
CA GLY A 636 -20.32 -10.84 9.61
C GLY A 636 -21.57 -11.51 9.08
N TYR A 637 -22.26 -12.31 9.91
CA TYR A 637 -23.45 -13.07 9.49
C TYR A 637 -24.77 -12.29 9.63
N GLY A 638 -24.73 -11.06 10.10
CA GLY A 638 -25.91 -10.21 10.25
C GLY A 638 -25.68 -9.05 11.22
N GLU A 639 -26.77 -8.40 11.66
CA GLU A 639 -26.69 -7.27 12.59
C GLU A 639 -26.41 -7.68 14.04
N LYS A 640 -26.69 -8.92 14.39
CA LYS A 640 -26.49 -9.46 15.74
C LYS A 640 -25.22 -10.30 15.81
N ALA A 641 -24.46 -10.11 16.86
CA ALA A 641 -23.32 -10.97 17.15
C ALA A 641 -23.75 -12.43 17.33
N PHE A 642 -22.91 -13.35 16.91
CA PHE A 642 -23.18 -14.79 16.96
C PHE A 642 -24.47 -15.23 16.27
N ALA A 643 -24.78 -14.62 15.11
CA ALA A 643 -25.87 -15.08 14.26
C ALA A 643 -25.67 -16.55 13.83
N GLN A 644 -26.71 -17.17 13.30
CA GLN A 644 -26.68 -18.57 12.88
C GLN A 644 -25.51 -18.83 11.89
N GLY A 645 -24.73 -19.88 12.13
CA GLY A 645 -23.50 -20.21 11.37
C GLY A 645 -22.20 -19.70 12.00
N SER A 646 -22.24 -18.64 12.82
CA SER A 646 -21.06 -18.04 13.45
C SER A 646 -20.34 -19.00 14.41
N VAL A 647 -21.10 -19.71 15.26
CA VAL A 647 -20.52 -20.62 16.26
C VAL A 647 -19.74 -21.77 15.62
N GLN A 648 -20.28 -22.35 14.56
CA GLN A 648 -19.60 -23.42 13.82
C GLN A 648 -18.33 -22.92 13.13
N GLY A 649 -18.38 -21.74 12.51
CA GLY A 649 -17.23 -21.10 11.89
C GLY A 649 -16.10 -20.84 12.89
N ILE A 650 -16.44 -20.27 14.07
CA ILE A 650 -15.48 -20.01 15.13
C ILE A 650 -14.88 -21.32 15.68
N ALA A 651 -15.71 -22.33 15.96
CA ALA A 651 -15.22 -23.60 16.46
C ALA A 651 -14.29 -24.30 15.46
N SER A 652 -14.66 -24.33 14.19
CA SER A 652 -13.82 -24.91 13.12
C SER A 652 -12.51 -24.12 12.96
N LEU A 653 -12.55 -22.82 13.01
CA LEU A 653 -11.38 -21.96 12.92
C LEU A 653 -10.42 -22.20 14.08
N ILE A 654 -10.91 -22.19 15.33
CA ILE A 654 -10.10 -22.43 16.53
C ILE A 654 -9.49 -23.83 16.49
N ALA A 655 -10.27 -24.84 16.22
CA ALA A 655 -9.77 -26.21 16.17
C ALA A 655 -8.68 -26.35 15.09
N THR A 656 -8.92 -25.84 13.90
CA THR A 656 -7.98 -25.97 12.76
C THR A 656 -6.73 -25.13 13.00
N THR A 657 -6.83 -23.89 13.49
CA THR A 657 -5.63 -23.08 13.79
C THR A 657 -4.80 -23.71 14.90
N THR A 658 -5.42 -24.37 15.88
CA THR A 658 -4.70 -25.10 16.96
C THR A 658 -3.93 -26.28 16.37
N VAL A 659 -4.58 -27.12 15.54
CA VAL A 659 -3.94 -28.27 14.91
C VAL A 659 -2.80 -27.84 13.99
N LEU A 660 -3.01 -26.85 13.14
CA LEU A 660 -1.97 -26.33 12.24
C LEU A 660 -0.85 -25.63 13.02
N GLY A 661 -1.17 -24.91 14.09
CA GLY A 661 -0.20 -24.30 14.99
C GLY A 661 0.69 -25.35 15.65
N TYR A 662 0.09 -26.45 16.13
CA TYR A 662 0.85 -27.60 16.64
C TYR A 662 1.74 -28.22 15.56
N GLY A 663 1.21 -28.45 14.36
CA GLY A 663 2.00 -28.94 13.22
C GLY A 663 3.21 -28.06 12.90
N ALA A 664 3.03 -26.75 12.89
CA ALA A 664 4.12 -25.79 12.73
C ALA A 664 5.17 -25.89 13.86
N MET A 665 4.73 -26.10 15.10
CA MET A 665 5.63 -26.32 16.24
C MET A 665 6.43 -27.62 16.09
N VAL A 666 5.78 -28.71 15.70
CA VAL A 666 6.44 -30.01 15.44
C VAL A 666 7.53 -29.87 14.39
N VAL A 667 7.21 -29.28 13.24
CA VAL A 667 8.19 -29.04 12.17
C VAL A 667 9.38 -28.22 12.67
N LYS A 668 9.13 -27.16 13.45
CA LYS A 668 10.19 -26.33 14.02
C LYS A 668 11.05 -27.07 15.05
N ASP A 669 10.44 -27.91 15.89
CA ASP A 669 11.16 -28.73 16.85
C ASP A 669 12.06 -29.74 16.13
N LEU A 670 11.52 -30.44 15.12
CA LEU A 670 12.30 -31.38 14.30
C LEU A 670 13.46 -30.70 13.57
N LEU A 671 13.21 -29.53 12.96
CA LEU A 671 14.26 -28.73 12.31
C LEU A 671 15.34 -28.25 13.29
N LYS A 672 15.08 -28.21 14.58
CA LYS A 672 16.06 -27.86 15.63
C LYS A 672 16.74 -29.08 16.25
N GLY A 673 16.50 -30.27 15.72
CA GLY A 673 17.05 -31.51 16.26
C GLY A 673 16.39 -31.97 17.57
N ARG A 674 15.16 -31.51 17.84
CA ARG A 674 14.41 -31.82 19.06
C ARG A 674 13.26 -32.77 18.77
N ASN A 675 12.92 -33.56 19.79
CA ASN A 675 11.68 -34.31 19.76
C ASN A 675 10.47 -33.37 19.86
N PRO A 676 9.36 -33.67 19.14
CA PRO A 676 8.15 -32.88 19.22
C PRO A 676 7.62 -32.79 20.67
N ARG A 677 7.02 -31.67 21.02
CA ARG A 677 6.35 -31.47 22.31
C ARG A 677 5.12 -32.37 22.43
N ASP A 678 4.84 -32.84 23.65
CA ASP A 678 3.67 -33.68 23.91
C ASP A 678 2.37 -32.89 23.67
N PRO A 679 1.48 -33.32 22.76
CA PRO A 679 0.20 -32.64 22.54
C PRO A 679 -0.78 -32.80 23.71
N ARG A 680 -0.52 -33.69 24.66
CA ARG A 680 -1.33 -33.87 25.86
C ARG A 680 -1.03 -32.84 26.94
N ASP A 681 0.11 -32.15 26.84
CA ASP A 681 0.43 -31.06 27.75
C ASP A 681 -0.45 -29.83 27.44
N PRO A 682 -1.28 -29.35 28.38
CA PRO A 682 -2.11 -28.17 28.20
C PRO A 682 -1.33 -26.92 27.79
N LYS A 683 -0.09 -26.74 28.25
CA LYS A 683 0.77 -25.62 27.86
C LYS A 683 1.15 -25.70 26.37
N THR A 684 1.41 -26.90 25.88
CA THR A 684 1.68 -27.16 24.47
C THR A 684 0.47 -26.81 23.60
N MET A 685 -0.73 -27.19 24.02
CA MET A 685 -1.96 -26.88 23.28
C MET A 685 -2.32 -25.39 23.29
N VAL A 686 -2.15 -24.72 24.43
CA VAL A 686 -2.31 -23.26 24.51
C VAL A 686 -1.29 -22.56 23.60
N SER A 687 -0.04 -23.01 23.60
CA SER A 687 0.99 -22.46 22.71
C SER A 687 0.64 -22.70 21.25
N ALA A 688 0.10 -23.86 20.90
CA ALA A 688 -0.35 -24.20 19.53
C ALA A 688 -1.50 -23.27 19.07
N LEU A 689 -2.49 -23.05 19.94
CA LEU A 689 -3.59 -22.12 19.66
C LEU A 689 -3.10 -20.68 19.44
N LEU A 690 -2.24 -20.21 20.31
CA LEU A 690 -1.68 -18.85 20.24
C LEU A 690 -0.76 -18.69 19.01
N GLN A 691 -0.01 -19.71 18.66
CA GLN A 691 0.81 -19.72 17.46
C GLN A 691 -0.05 -19.77 16.20
N GLY A 692 -1.13 -20.53 16.20
CA GLY A 692 -2.09 -20.61 15.11
C GLY A 692 -2.82 -19.30 14.85
N GLY A 693 -3.31 -18.64 15.90
CA GLY A 693 -3.98 -17.34 15.81
C GLY A 693 -3.02 -16.14 15.72
N GLY A 694 -1.81 -16.27 16.24
CA GLY A 694 -0.78 -15.24 16.24
C GLY A 694 0.10 -15.19 15.00
N GLY A 695 0.11 -16.25 14.19
CA GLY A 695 0.97 -16.35 13.01
C GLY A 695 2.44 -16.06 13.34
N ILE A 696 3.08 -15.19 12.56
CA ILE A 696 4.48 -14.77 12.77
C ILE A 696 4.71 -14.12 14.16
N TYR A 697 3.71 -13.42 14.70
CA TYR A 697 3.80 -12.84 16.04
C TYR A 697 3.72 -13.92 17.13
N GLY A 698 2.97 -14.98 16.90
CA GLY A 698 2.97 -16.16 17.78
C GLY A 698 4.37 -16.77 17.86
N ASP A 699 5.10 -16.83 16.77
CA ASP A 699 6.51 -17.25 16.79
C ASP A 699 7.41 -16.34 17.62
N PHE A 700 7.18 -15.04 17.52
CA PHE A 700 7.94 -14.08 18.31
C PHE A 700 7.63 -14.20 19.81
N LEU A 701 6.37 -14.47 20.18
CA LEU A 701 5.96 -14.62 21.58
C LEU A 701 6.35 -15.96 22.19
N PHE A 702 6.17 -17.05 21.46
CA PHE A 702 6.28 -18.42 21.94
C PHE A 702 7.44 -19.23 21.33
N GLY A 703 8.13 -18.63 20.36
CA GLY A 703 9.32 -19.21 19.76
C GLY A 703 10.54 -19.11 20.68
N ASP A 704 11.63 -19.72 20.25
CA ASP A 704 12.90 -19.76 20.97
C ASP A 704 13.54 -18.41 21.25
N TYR A 705 12.99 -17.32 20.67
CA TYR A 705 13.39 -15.94 20.96
C TYR A 705 13.02 -15.49 22.40
N SER A 706 12.00 -16.10 23.03
CA SER A 706 11.59 -15.75 24.41
C SER A 706 12.49 -16.33 25.50
N ARG A 707 13.58 -16.98 25.14
CA ARG A 707 14.45 -17.77 26.04
C ARG A 707 15.25 -17.00 27.09
N PHE A 708 15.24 -15.68 27.07
CA PHE A 708 16.00 -14.88 28.03
C PHE A 708 15.19 -14.43 29.26
N GLY A 709 14.08 -15.12 29.57
CA GLY A 709 13.27 -14.79 30.75
C GLY A 709 12.60 -13.43 30.68
N ARG A 710 12.10 -13.08 29.49
CA ARG A 710 11.51 -11.77 29.21
C ARG A 710 10.29 -11.49 30.06
N SER A 711 10.21 -10.29 30.60
CA SER A 711 9.01 -9.77 31.23
C SER A 711 7.90 -9.57 30.18
N ALA A 712 6.62 -9.61 30.62
CA ALA A 712 5.47 -9.28 29.77
C ALA A 712 5.64 -7.88 29.09
N LEU A 713 6.37 -6.98 29.74
CA LEU A 713 6.67 -5.64 29.23
C LEU A 713 7.60 -5.66 28.02
N GLU A 714 8.63 -6.50 28.02
CA GLU A 714 9.57 -6.64 26.88
C GLU A 714 8.89 -7.26 25.68
N THR A 715 8.01 -8.22 25.93
CA THR A 715 7.17 -8.81 24.87
C THR A 715 6.23 -7.78 24.27
N ALA A 716 5.66 -6.89 25.09
CA ALA A 716 4.82 -5.80 24.61
C ALA A 716 5.59 -4.72 23.82
N ALA A 717 6.87 -4.53 24.11
CA ALA A 717 7.70 -3.51 23.46
C ALA A 717 8.02 -3.78 21.99
N GLY A 718 7.93 -5.03 21.54
CA GLY A 718 8.21 -5.42 20.16
C GLY A 718 9.67 -5.85 19.89
N PRO A 719 9.92 -6.51 18.76
CA PRO A 719 11.19 -7.24 18.53
C PRO A 719 12.43 -6.37 18.44
N THR A 720 12.34 -5.17 17.92
CA THR A 720 13.50 -4.27 17.78
C THR A 720 13.87 -3.64 19.10
N LEU A 721 12.90 -3.21 19.90
CA LEU A 721 13.16 -2.67 21.24
C LEU A 721 13.66 -3.78 22.17
N SER A 722 13.16 -5.00 22.02
CA SER A 722 13.64 -6.17 22.72
C SER A 722 15.12 -6.48 22.39
N LEU A 723 15.54 -6.36 21.11
CA LEU A 723 16.94 -6.50 20.74
C LEU A 723 17.83 -5.45 21.41
N ALA A 724 17.37 -4.20 21.49
CA ALA A 724 18.11 -3.14 22.18
C ALA A 724 18.27 -3.50 23.69
N ALA A 725 17.23 -3.98 24.33
CA ALA A 725 17.29 -4.44 25.71
C ALA A 725 18.24 -5.63 25.88
N ASP A 726 18.19 -6.64 25.00
CA ASP A 726 19.10 -7.79 25.01
C ASP A 726 20.56 -7.36 24.83
N THR A 727 20.84 -6.40 23.98
CA THR A 727 22.19 -5.86 23.75
C THR A 727 22.72 -5.13 25.00
N ILE A 728 21.87 -4.34 25.66
CA ILE A 728 22.22 -3.66 26.93
C ILE A 728 22.46 -4.70 28.04
N ALA A 729 21.57 -5.70 28.15
CA ALA A 729 21.70 -6.76 29.14
C ALA A 729 22.95 -7.62 28.91
N LEU A 730 23.33 -7.86 27.64
CA LEU A 730 24.59 -8.52 27.29
C LEU A 730 25.79 -7.69 27.76
N GLY A 731 25.81 -6.39 27.45
CA GLY A 731 26.89 -5.49 27.87
C GLY A 731 27.04 -5.44 29.39
N GLN A 732 25.94 -5.31 30.12
CA GLN A 732 25.94 -5.35 31.60
C GLN A 732 26.37 -6.73 32.13
N GLY A 733 25.94 -7.82 31.49
CA GLY A 733 26.32 -9.18 31.87
C GLY A 733 27.80 -9.49 31.67
N LEU A 734 28.38 -8.98 30.55
CA LEU A 734 29.83 -9.08 30.29
C LEU A 734 30.64 -8.32 31.35
N VAL A 735 30.21 -7.10 31.72
CA VAL A 735 30.88 -6.30 32.76
C VAL A 735 30.80 -6.97 34.13
N ARG A 736 29.70 -7.65 34.43
CA ARG A 736 29.46 -8.35 35.71
C ARG A 736 30.03 -9.78 35.74
N GLY A 737 30.57 -10.26 34.63
CA GLY A 737 31.05 -11.66 34.51
C GLY A 737 29.97 -12.74 34.50
N ASN A 738 28.70 -12.35 34.32
CA ASN A 738 27.55 -13.28 34.28
C ASN A 738 27.22 -13.74 32.86
N LYS A 739 27.83 -13.15 31.82
CA LYS A 739 27.74 -13.50 30.41
C LYS A 739 29.11 -13.58 29.78
N ASP A 740 29.22 -14.38 28.73
CA ASP A 740 30.50 -14.64 28.05
C ASP A 740 30.48 -14.26 26.57
N ALA A 741 31.61 -14.44 25.91
CA ALA A 741 31.73 -14.17 24.49
C ALA A 741 30.85 -15.09 23.64
N GLY A 742 30.50 -16.29 24.14
CA GLY A 742 29.54 -17.20 23.49
C GLY A 742 28.11 -16.61 23.45
N ASP A 743 27.68 -15.92 24.51
CA ASP A 743 26.40 -15.21 24.54
C ASP A 743 26.39 -14.05 23.53
N ALA A 744 27.50 -13.31 23.42
CA ALA A 744 27.64 -12.24 22.45
C ALA A 744 27.60 -12.76 21.01
N LEU A 745 28.33 -13.84 20.74
CA LEU A 745 28.34 -14.51 19.43
C LEU A 745 26.92 -14.99 19.06
N ARG A 746 26.23 -15.61 19.99
CA ARG A 746 24.86 -16.08 19.79
C ARG A 746 23.89 -14.94 19.48
N LEU A 747 23.95 -13.84 20.23
CA LEU A 747 23.12 -12.66 19.96
C LEU A 747 23.39 -12.10 18.56
N ALA A 748 24.67 -12.02 18.16
CA ALA A 748 25.06 -11.58 16.83
C ALA A 748 24.53 -12.53 15.74
N PHE A 749 24.72 -13.84 15.92
CA PHE A 749 24.27 -14.86 14.97
C PHE A 749 22.75 -14.87 14.81
N ASP A 750 22.00 -14.81 15.93
CA ASP A 750 20.53 -14.79 15.95
C ASP A 750 19.94 -13.52 15.29
N ASN A 751 20.72 -12.44 15.19
CA ASN A 751 20.28 -11.19 14.60
C ASN A 751 20.93 -10.87 13.24
N THR A 752 21.73 -11.79 12.69
CA THR A 752 22.30 -11.64 11.36
C THR A 752 21.32 -12.17 10.31
N PRO A 753 20.90 -11.35 9.32
CA PRO A 753 20.07 -11.79 8.21
C PRO A 753 20.67 -12.98 7.46
N TYR A 754 19.83 -13.80 6.86
CA TYR A 754 20.17 -15.03 6.11
C TYR A 754 20.68 -16.22 6.93
N LEU A 755 21.32 -16.01 8.07
CA LEU A 755 21.74 -17.12 8.94
C LEU A 755 20.54 -17.82 9.62
N ASN A 756 19.40 -17.15 9.64
CA ASN A 756 18.14 -17.64 10.23
C ASN A 756 17.19 -18.34 9.27
N LEU A 757 17.56 -18.55 8.02
CA LEU A 757 16.73 -19.31 7.10
C LEU A 757 16.50 -20.72 7.64
N PHE A 758 15.24 -21.19 7.62
CA PHE A 758 14.82 -22.42 8.31
C PHE A 758 15.62 -23.67 7.89
N TYR A 759 16.05 -23.73 6.64
CA TYR A 759 16.83 -24.86 6.10
C TYR A 759 18.34 -24.76 6.36
N SER A 760 18.90 -23.55 6.52
CA SER A 760 20.34 -23.36 6.77
C SER A 760 20.67 -23.24 8.25
N ARG A 761 19.74 -22.78 9.07
CA ARG A 761 19.96 -22.51 10.50
C ARG A 761 20.42 -23.76 11.27
N VAL A 762 19.79 -24.89 11.02
CA VAL A 762 20.12 -26.15 11.69
C VAL A 762 21.55 -26.56 11.37
N LEU A 763 21.86 -26.56 10.08
CA LEU A 763 23.19 -26.94 9.60
C LEU A 763 24.26 -26.00 10.20
N LEU A 764 24.03 -24.71 10.18
CA LEU A 764 24.95 -23.71 10.72
C LEU A 764 25.10 -23.83 12.25
N ASN A 765 24.02 -24.14 12.96
CA ASN A 765 24.09 -24.36 14.40
C ASN A 765 24.99 -25.56 14.73
N TYR A 766 24.79 -26.70 14.09
CA TYR A 766 25.56 -27.91 14.36
C TYR A 766 27.01 -27.83 13.85
N LEU A 767 27.25 -27.28 12.67
CA LEU A 767 28.58 -27.26 12.08
C LEU A 767 29.47 -26.14 12.63
N ILE A 768 28.89 -25.02 13.04
CA ILE A 768 29.66 -23.84 13.36
C ILE A 768 29.35 -23.30 14.75
N LEU A 769 28.09 -22.97 15.03
CA LEU A 769 27.74 -22.20 16.22
C LEU A 769 27.98 -23.01 17.51
N TYR A 770 27.55 -24.26 17.54
CA TYR A 770 27.70 -25.12 18.72
C TYR A 770 29.17 -25.44 18.98
N GLN A 771 29.97 -25.63 17.94
CA GLN A 771 31.42 -25.85 18.09
C GLN A 771 32.11 -24.61 18.68
N ILE A 772 31.82 -23.42 18.15
CA ILE A 772 32.38 -22.17 18.64
C ILE A 772 31.92 -21.90 20.07
N GLN A 773 30.64 -22.11 20.37
CA GLN A 773 30.10 -21.89 21.73
C GLN A 773 30.76 -22.81 22.77
N GLU A 774 30.91 -24.09 22.45
CA GLU A 774 31.55 -25.03 23.37
C GLU A 774 33.05 -24.75 23.53
N ALA A 775 33.73 -24.36 22.44
CA ALA A 775 35.15 -23.96 22.49
C ALA A 775 35.38 -22.68 23.30
N MET A 776 34.48 -21.69 23.21
CA MET A 776 34.59 -20.42 23.94
C MET A 776 34.13 -20.49 25.40
N ALA A 777 33.15 -21.38 25.69
CA ALA A 777 32.61 -21.56 27.02
C ALA A 777 32.22 -23.04 27.24
N PRO A 778 33.18 -23.91 27.66
CA PRO A 778 32.95 -25.32 27.82
C PRO A 778 31.75 -25.67 28.73
N GLY A 779 30.98 -26.65 28.35
CA GLY A 779 29.77 -27.08 29.07
C GLY A 779 28.50 -26.26 28.76
N THR A 780 28.59 -25.30 27.86
CA THR A 780 27.42 -24.46 27.48
C THR A 780 26.34 -25.28 26.80
N LEU A 781 26.68 -26.25 25.95
CA LEU A 781 25.71 -27.07 25.25
C LEU A 781 24.94 -27.98 26.21
N ARG A 782 25.62 -28.62 27.19
CA ARG A 782 24.96 -29.43 28.22
C ARG A 782 24.01 -28.60 29.08
N ARG A 783 24.40 -27.40 29.47
CA ARG A 783 23.52 -26.46 30.19
C ARG A 783 22.30 -26.07 29.38
N MET A 784 22.48 -25.88 28.06
CA MET A 784 21.38 -25.61 27.15
C MET A 784 20.41 -26.79 27.04
N GLU A 785 20.92 -28.00 26.89
CA GLU A 785 20.14 -29.23 26.82
C GLU A 785 19.31 -29.45 28.11
N SER A 786 19.95 -29.38 29.27
CA SER A 786 19.27 -29.50 30.57
C SER A 786 18.21 -28.44 30.80
N ARG A 787 18.44 -27.21 30.33
CA ARG A 787 17.44 -26.16 30.40
C ARG A 787 16.23 -26.46 29.52
N ILE A 788 16.43 -26.95 28.31
CA ILE A 788 15.35 -27.30 27.37
C ILE A 788 14.54 -28.46 27.93
N GLU A 789 15.21 -29.45 28.47
CA GLU A 789 14.56 -30.59 29.10
C GLU A 789 13.73 -30.14 30.33
N SER A 790 14.30 -29.33 31.22
CA SER A 790 13.59 -28.86 32.42
C SER A 790 12.45 -27.90 32.14
N GLN A 791 12.56 -27.02 31.13
CA GLN A 791 11.55 -26.01 30.83
C GLN A 791 10.45 -26.50 29.90
N ASN A 792 10.79 -27.35 28.93
CA ASN A 792 9.88 -27.75 27.83
C ASN A 792 9.58 -29.26 27.83
N ASN A 793 10.17 -30.02 28.74
CA ASN A 793 10.11 -31.48 28.77
C ASN A 793 10.49 -32.11 27.41
N GLN A 794 11.50 -31.50 26.73
CA GLN A 794 11.95 -31.88 25.40
C GLN A 794 13.38 -32.41 25.45
N THR A 795 13.62 -33.52 24.76
CA THR A 795 14.95 -34.07 24.51
C THR A 795 15.37 -33.80 23.07
N PHE A 796 16.68 -33.93 22.80
CA PHE A 796 17.21 -33.88 21.46
C PHE A 796 17.32 -35.29 20.88
N TRP A 797 16.94 -35.46 19.60
CA TRP A 797 17.25 -36.72 18.87
C TRP A 797 18.73 -36.75 18.44
N LEU A 798 19.39 -35.61 18.33
CA LEU A 798 20.82 -35.44 18.19
C LEU A 798 21.29 -34.39 19.18
N PRO A 799 21.78 -34.74 20.38
CA PRO A 799 22.23 -33.76 21.37
C PRO A 799 23.40 -32.94 20.85
N PRO A 800 23.32 -31.59 20.89
CA PRO A 800 24.40 -30.72 20.46
C PRO A 800 25.73 -30.99 21.14
N SER A 801 25.72 -31.36 22.44
CA SER A 801 26.92 -31.70 23.19
C SER A 801 27.59 -33.02 22.73
N GLU A 802 26.86 -33.89 22.07
CA GLU A 802 27.40 -35.13 21.45
C GLU A 802 27.86 -34.89 20.02
N ALA A 803 27.18 -34.03 19.30
CA ALA A 803 27.52 -33.70 17.91
C ALA A 803 28.81 -32.87 17.76
N VAL A 804 29.24 -32.18 18.81
CA VAL A 804 30.46 -31.35 18.84
C VAL A 804 31.70 -32.12 19.34
N ARG A 805 31.51 -33.35 19.79
CA ARG A 805 32.62 -34.26 20.13
C ARG A 805 33.18 -34.85 18.87
#